data_852cef72d1d0baf25e60eba583d5d60a
#
_entry.id   852cef72d1d0baf25e60eba583d5d60a
#
_cell.length_a   1.000
_cell.length_b   1.000
_cell.length_c   1.000
_cell.angle_alpha   90.00
_cell.angle_beta   90.00
_cell.angle_gamma   90.00
#
_symmetry.space_group_name_H-M   'P 1'
#
loop_
_entity.id
_entity.type
_entity.pdbx_description
1 polymer ?
#
loop_
_entity_poly.entity_id
_entity_poly.type
_entity_poly.pdbx_seq_one_letter_code
_entity_poly.pdbx_strand_id
1 'polypeptide(L)'
;IRYLKRGLKVKRKGWNGNFEAGYGNDDHYRAKGMANRFKNKMNLSINGTANDNGINSNQRIGANYSQNTQKLKYGGSIEVRENKRDSWSKRHTESFLSDNTSQFSLQNNQSDGKTSAISANFRFEWKLDSLTTIMYRPTFNFSKGNSNSGNFSETLNNESTPINRKEATNHQTNDRFSTNGSLQLNRKLNSKGRNIALRLYYDLDDGNSDRYSLSNTYYLKYGDSIKTLNQWIEKLDKNNKYQVQITYMEPVFTNRFIEINYSYQHRSSLSEKYAYDWDKQEDTYSQYPDTAHSDCYKNKYSTHQTGIFFRTIRTNYFYNIGIEVEAQKTTNKSYMRDTTFEYLSRNAINYSPTINFKYTFSKQTTLKINYRGRTAQPGMTDLYRKKDISDPLNIRLANPELKPSFNNNISATFNTYFTETSRSLNANLSYNNTMNSTTRIVTYDENTGGQTTQPTNVNGNWRINGSLTFSTPLSNKKFTVNTHTNTNYGNSVGFTVLNKESDAVKSNTTNLFLSERLKGSYRSDLIDFELSAEVRYRKSEHSIKKENRRETFDYTFGTEANLNLPWDIKISSNINCRLKRGYGGKNDTNRTLWNAQISKSFLKKKKATVRFHLYDILRENESSERSISENSITDRESSTSNVYFMAYIAYRFNTFGQKRKRQSVQN
;
A
#
# COMPACT_ATOMS: atom_id res chain seq x y z
N ILE A 1 -13.09 37.88 -26.85
CA ILE A 1 -11.90 37.07 -26.47
C ILE A 1 -10.68 37.94 -26.09
N ARG A 2 -10.74 39.28 -26.22
CA ARG A 2 -9.65 40.21 -25.88
C ARG A 2 -9.69 40.76 -24.43
N TYR A 3 -10.70 40.46 -23.63
CA TYR A 3 -10.86 41.03 -22.28
C TYR A 3 -10.42 40.14 -21.12
N LEU A 4 -9.97 38.92 -21.35
CA LEU A 4 -9.52 37.98 -20.30
C LEU A 4 -8.00 37.92 -20.06
N LYS A 5 -7.20 38.79 -20.72
CA LYS A 5 -5.74 38.83 -20.54
C LYS A 5 -5.20 39.88 -19.56
N ARG A 6 -6.03 40.64 -18.89
CA ARG A 6 -5.63 41.40 -17.71
C ARG A 6 -5.85 40.54 -16.45
N GLY A 7 -5.19 39.39 -16.39
CA GLY A 7 -5.08 38.63 -15.17
C GLY A 7 -4.52 39.52 -14.07
N LEU A 8 -5.34 39.78 -13.06
CA LEU A 8 -4.99 40.42 -11.81
C LEU A 8 -3.65 39.84 -11.34
N LYS A 9 -2.57 40.65 -11.43
CA LYS A 9 -1.34 40.42 -10.67
C LYS A 9 -1.68 40.62 -9.20
N VAL A 10 -2.39 39.67 -8.59
CA VAL A 10 -2.57 39.62 -7.16
C VAL A 10 -1.16 39.36 -6.62
N LYS A 11 -0.57 40.35 -5.96
CA LYS A 11 0.63 40.18 -5.17
C LYS A 11 0.28 39.15 -4.09
N ARG A 12 0.58 37.87 -4.37
CA ARG A 12 0.38 36.77 -3.42
C ARG A 12 1.42 36.87 -2.32
N LYS A 13 1.18 37.78 -1.36
CA LYS A 13 2.04 37.98 -0.20
C LYS A 13 1.14 37.94 1.02
N GLY A 14 1.29 36.91 1.83
CA GLY A 14 0.47 36.76 3.03
C GLY A 14 0.66 35.42 3.71
N TRP A 15 0.02 35.27 4.85
CA TRP A 15 -0.05 34.04 5.62
C TRP A 15 -1.50 33.54 5.62
N ASN A 16 -1.68 32.25 5.57
CA ASN A 16 -2.92 31.59 5.97
C ASN A 16 -2.63 30.36 6.78
N GLY A 17 -3.56 29.99 7.62
CA GLY A 17 -3.42 28.78 8.39
C GLY A 17 -4.66 28.47 9.22
N ASN A 18 -4.62 27.28 9.79
CA ASN A 18 -5.61 26.83 10.76
C ASN A 18 -4.91 26.01 11.83
N PHE A 19 -5.40 26.16 13.06
CA PHE A 19 -5.02 25.34 14.21
C PHE A 19 -6.30 24.73 14.78
N GLU A 20 -6.21 23.49 15.20
CA GLU A 20 -7.29 22.75 15.85
C GLU A 20 -6.65 21.96 16.97
N ALA A 21 -7.23 22.01 18.15
CA ALA A 21 -6.86 21.16 19.28
C ALA A 21 -8.13 20.61 19.93
N GLY A 22 -8.11 19.38 20.32
CA GLY A 22 -9.23 18.70 20.98
C GLY A 22 -8.72 17.65 21.96
N TYR A 23 -9.52 17.46 23.00
CA TYR A 23 -9.30 16.46 24.02
C TYR A 23 -10.61 15.75 24.33
N GLY A 24 -10.54 14.47 24.66
CA GLY A 24 -11.68 13.62 24.92
C GLY A 24 -11.46 12.70 26.13
N ASN A 25 -12.41 11.81 26.36
CA ASN A 25 -12.25 10.74 27.35
C ASN A 25 -11.16 9.74 26.91
N ASP A 26 -10.72 8.88 27.85
CA ASP A 26 -9.74 7.80 27.63
C ASP A 26 -8.45 8.31 26.95
N ASP A 27 -7.99 9.50 27.36
CA ASP A 27 -6.80 10.18 26.85
C ASP A 27 -6.78 10.41 25.34
N HIS A 28 -7.95 10.36 24.69
CA HIS A 28 -8.07 10.71 23.30
C HIS A 28 -7.75 12.19 23.08
N TYR A 29 -6.76 12.48 22.28
CA TYR A 29 -6.43 13.85 21.91
C TYR A 29 -6.21 14.00 20.40
N ARG A 30 -6.42 15.20 19.91
CA ARG A 30 -6.10 15.58 18.55
C ARG A 30 -5.66 17.02 18.48
N ALA A 31 -4.48 17.25 17.95
CA ALA A 31 -4.01 18.57 17.59
C ALA A 31 -3.62 18.58 16.10
N LYS A 32 -4.01 19.61 15.39
CA LYS A 32 -3.66 19.80 13.97
C LYS A 32 -3.36 21.27 13.73
N GLY A 33 -2.22 21.53 13.10
CA GLY A 33 -1.83 22.87 12.74
C GLY A 33 -1.30 22.95 11.32
N MET A 34 -1.62 24.03 10.63
CA MET A 34 -1.03 24.33 9.32
C MET A 34 -0.89 25.86 9.20
N ALA A 35 0.29 26.29 8.79
CA ALA A 35 0.57 27.68 8.44
C ALA A 35 1.30 27.75 7.09
N ASN A 36 0.78 28.53 6.15
CA ASN A 36 1.38 28.72 4.84
C ASN A 36 1.75 30.20 4.67
N ARG A 37 2.95 30.44 4.19
CA ARG A 37 3.45 31.76 3.77
C ARG A 37 3.68 31.77 2.27
N PHE A 38 3.05 32.71 1.62
CA PHE A 38 3.28 32.98 0.20
C PHE A 38 3.97 34.34 0.05
N LYS A 39 5.04 34.39 -0.72
CA LYS A 39 5.72 35.63 -1.08
C LYS A 39 6.22 35.53 -2.51
N ASN A 40 5.56 36.21 -3.45
CA ASN A 40 5.86 36.15 -4.88
C ASN A 40 5.84 34.68 -5.41
N LYS A 41 7.01 34.11 -5.68
CA LYS A 41 7.19 32.75 -6.20
C LYS A 41 7.65 31.75 -5.12
N MET A 42 7.72 32.20 -3.86
CA MET A 42 8.07 31.40 -2.69
C MET A 42 6.80 30.90 -2.00
N ASN A 43 6.82 29.64 -1.59
CA ASN A 43 5.83 29.05 -0.70
C ASN A 43 6.56 28.32 0.44
N LEU A 44 6.22 28.65 1.68
CA LEU A 44 6.63 27.93 2.88
C LEU A 44 5.35 27.41 3.56
N SER A 45 5.29 26.14 3.85
CA SER A 45 4.22 25.49 4.59
C SER A 45 4.78 24.76 5.78
N ILE A 46 4.22 25.00 6.98
CA ILE A 46 4.52 24.25 8.19
C ILE A 46 3.22 23.56 8.59
N ASN A 47 3.27 22.29 8.86
CA ASN A 47 2.12 21.51 9.29
C ASN A 47 2.51 20.58 10.42
N GLY A 48 1.58 20.35 11.32
CA GLY A 48 1.73 19.40 12.41
C GLY A 48 0.40 18.69 12.69
N THR A 49 0.49 17.45 13.10
CA THR A 49 -0.64 16.68 13.64
C THR A 49 -0.16 15.87 14.82
N ALA A 50 -0.97 15.79 15.84
CA ALA A 50 -0.80 14.87 16.95
C ALA A 50 -2.17 14.31 17.29
N ASN A 51 -2.33 13.00 17.33
CA ASN A 51 -3.58 12.36 17.69
C ASN A 51 -3.33 11.03 18.38
N ASP A 52 -4.20 10.71 19.29
CA ASP A 52 -4.33 9.42 19.95
C ASP A 52 -5.79 8.98 19.91
N ASN A 53 -6.04 7.70 19.61
CA ASN A 53 -7.36 7.10 19.57
C ASN A 53 -7.46 5.82 20.42
N GLY A 54 -6.58 5.67 21.40
CA GLY A 54 -6.51 4.51 22.29
C GLY A 54 -5.80 3.29 21.71
N ILE A 55 -5.64 3.21 20.38
CA ILE A 55 -4.95 2.10 19.67
C ILE A 55 -3.70 2.63 18.98
N ASN A 56 -3.82 3.79 18.37
CA ASN A 56 -2.73 4.42 17.63
C ASN A 56 -2.53 5.84 18.11
N SER A 57 -1.28 6.16 18.45
CA SER A 57 -0.83 7.53 18.64
C SER A 57 0.06 7.92 17.48
N ASN A 58 -0.27 9.03 16.83
CA ASN A 58 0.48 9.53 15.69
C ASN A 58 0.82 11.00 15.94
N GLN A 59 2.10 11.30 15.93
CA GLN A 59 2.63 12.66 16.03
C GLN A 59 3.49 12.95 14.81
N ARG A 60 3.24 14.06 14.15
CA ARG A 60 3.92 14.45 12.93
C ARG A 60 4.09 15.96 12.88
N ILE A 61 5.28 16.42 12.56
CA ILE A 61 5.58 17.81 12.21
C ILE A 61 6.34 17.85 10.90
N GLY A 62 5.96 18.74 10.01
CA GLY A 62 6.61 18.87 8.72
C GLY A 62 6.70 20.31 8.24
N ALA A 63 7.74 20.59 7.49
CA ALA A 63 7.94 21.84 6.80
C ALA A 63 8.17 21.60 5.31
N ASN A 64 7.51 22.37 4.46
CA ASN A 64 7.69 22.32 3.02
C ASN A 64 8.08 23.71 2.53
N TYR A 65 9.11 23.77 1.73
CA TYR A 65 9.57 24.99 1.08
C TYR A 65 9.64 24.83 -0.42
N SER A 66 9.20 25.81 -1.18
CA SER A 66 9.40 25.85 -2.63
C SER A 66 9.62 27.26 -3.15
N GLN A 67 10.57 27.38 -4.07
CA GLN A 67 10.86 28.60 -4.79
C GLN A 67 10.85 28.31 -6.30
N ASN A 68 10.05 29.06 -7.05
CA ASN A 68 9.91 28.88 -8.49
C ASN A 68 10.33 30.15 -9.22
N THR A 69 11.52 30.15 -9.83
CA THR A 69 11.97 31.20 -10.75
C THR A 69 11.83 30.74 -12.21
N GLN A 70 12.15 31.58 -13.17
CA GLN A 70 12.11 31.18 -14.59
C GLN A 70 13.19 30.15 -14.93
N LYS A 71 14.39 30.29 -14.36
CA LYS A 71 15.55 29.42 -14.62
C LYS A 71 15.72 28.33 -13.57
N LEU A 72 15.38 28.60 -12.31
CA LEU A 72 15.63 27.69 -11.19
C LEU A 72 14.34 27.47 -10.39
N LYS A 73 13.97 26.21 -10.21
CA LYS A 73 12.93 25.78 -9.28
C LYS A 73 13.59 24.84 -8.27
N TYR A 74 13.45 25.16 -7.01
CA TYR A 74 13.96 24.31 -5.93
C TYR A 74 13.00 24.32 -4.75
N GLY A 75 13.06 23.25 -3.99
CA GLY A 75 12.25 23.10 -2.82
C GLY A 75 12.50 21.76 -2.16
N GLY A 76 11.86 21.57 -1.05
CA GLY A 76 11.94 20.33 -0.31
C GLY A 76 10.94 20.28 0.82
N SER A 77 10.88 19.13 1.43
CA SER A 77 10.10 18.88 2.65
C SER A 77 10.96 18.13 3.65
N ILE A 78 10.80 18.47 4.91
CA ILE A 78 11.32 17.72 6.05
C ILE A 78 10.14 17.37 6.92
N GLU A 79 10.09 16.13 7.38
CA GLU A 79 9.04 15.60 8.23
C GLU A 79 9.65 14.75 9.32
N VAL A 80 9.22 14.99 10.54
CA VAL A 80 9.49 14.16 11.72
C VAL A 80 8.17 13.55 12.15
N ARG A 81 8.16 12.24 12.36
CA ARG A 81 6.95 11.52 12.81
C ARG A 81 7.30 10.52 13.90
N GLU A 82 6.36 10.34 14.81
CA GLU A 82 6.35 9.28 15.80
C GLU A 82 5.00 8.58 15.74
N ASN A 83 5.03 7.26 15.66
CA ASN A 83 3.84 6.42 15.70
C ASN A 83 4.00 5.42 16.85
N LYS A 84 2.98 5.35 17.71
CA LYS A 84 2.81 4.26 18.67
C LYS A 84 1.58 3.48 18.26
N ARG A 85 1.63 2.17 18.45
CA ARG A 85 0.50 1.29 18.19
C ARG A 85 0.44 0.25 19.28
N ASP A 86 -0.75 0.09 19.86
CA ASP A 86 -1.11 -1.02 20.72
C ASP A 86 -2.29 -1.75 20.06
N SER A 87 -2.12 -3.01 19.77
CA SER A 87 -3.14 -3.75 19.03
C SER A 87 -3.15 -5.23 19.40
N TRP A 88 -4.35 -5.77 19.41
CA TRP A 88 -4.55 -7.21 19.47
C TRP A 88 -5.31 -7.70 18.23
N SER A 89 -5.14 -8.96 17.89
CA SER A 89 -5.95 -9.64 16.89
C SER A 89 -6.14 -11.11 17.23
N LYS A 90 -7.36 -11.60 17.02
CA LYS A 90 -7.71 -13.02 17.03
C LYS A 90 -7.91 -13.47 15.61
N ARG A 91 -7.40 -14.63 15.29
CA ARG A 91 -7.54 -15.23 13.97
C ARG A 91 -7.96 -16.69 14.12
N HIS A 92 -8.97 -17.06 13.37
CA HIS A 92 -9.39 -18.44 13.19
C HIS A 92 -9.18 -18.80 11.71
N THR A 93 -8.37 -19.82 11.45
CA THR A 93 -8.07 -20.27 10.09
C THR A 93 -8.48 -21.72 9.94
N GLU A 94 -9.31 -22.02 8.96
CA GLU A 94 -9.59 -23.35 8.45
C GLU A 94 -8.69 -23.58 7.25
N SER A 95 -7.77 -24.54 7.34
CA SER A 95 -6.90 -24.97 6.24
C SER A 95 -7.47 -26.23 5.62
N PHE A 96 -7.64 -26.24 4.30
CA PHE A 96 -8.17 -27.36 3.55
C PHE A 96 -7.07 -28.39 3.31
N LEU A 97 -7.28 -29.60 3.78
CA LEU A 97 -6.44 -30.76 3.48
C LEU A 97 -7.03 -31.51 2.28
N SER A 98 -6.32 -32.48 1.72
CA SER A 98 -6.87 -33.43 0.76
C SER A 98 -7.99 -34.24 1.44
N ASP A 99 -8.87 -34.84 0.67
CA ASP A 99 -9.92 -35.77 1.14
C ASP A 99 -11.02 -35.18 2.04
N ASN A 100 -11.40 -33.93 1.78
CA ASN A 100 -12.50 -33.28 2.47
C ASN A 100 -12.29 -33.01 3.97
N THR A 101 -11.07 -33.19 4.49
CA THR A 101 -10.72 -32.86 5.87
C THR A 101 -10.20 -31.43 6.00
N SER A 102 -10.22 -30.90 7.22
CA SER A 102 -9.71 -29.57 7.54
C SER A 102 -8.87 -29.62 8.81
N GLN A 103 -7.92 -28.69 8.87
CA GLN A 103 -7.16 -28.38 10.07
C GLN A 103 -7.52 -26.96 10.49
N PHE A 104 -7.76 -26.74 11.77
CA PHE A 104 -8.12 -25.45 12.33
C PHE A 104 -6.96 -24.86 13.12
N SER A 105 -6.70 -23.57 12.96
CA SER A 105 -5.71 -22.83 13.74
C SER A 105 -6.37 -21.62 14.40
N LEU A 106 -6.23 -21.55 15.72
CA LEU A 106 -6.60 -20.40 16.54
C LEU A 106 -5.34 -19.62 16.85
N GLN A 107 -5.35 -18.31 16.63
CA GLN A 107 -4.19 -17.45 16.92
C GLN A 107 -4.65 -16.20 17.63
N ASN A 108 -3.96 -15.85 18.73
CA ASN A 108 -4.10 -14.59 19.45
C ASN A 108 -2.77 -13.87 19.38
N ASN A 109 -2.78 -12.64 18.83
CA ASN A 109 -1.60 -11.80 18.75
C ASN A 109 -1.84 -10.51 19.51
N GLN A 110 -0.91 -10.12 20.34
CA GLN A 110 -0.85 -8.80 20.96
C GLN A 110 0.47 -8.15 20.57
N SER A 111 0.45 -6.88 20.22
CA SER A 111 1.66 -6.17 19.84
C SER A 111 1.53 -4.71 20.22
N ASP A 112 2.56 -4.20 20.90
CA ASP A 112 2.80 -2.81 21.12
C ASP A 112 4.10 -2.39 20.44
N GLY A 113 4.15 -1.18 19.94
CA GLY A 113 5.34 -0.72 19.25
C GLY A 113 5.38 0.78 19.06
N LYS A 114 6.60 1.30 18.99
CA LYS A 114 6.90 2.71 18.73
C LYS A 114 7.87 2.82 17.56
N THR A 115 7.56 3.72 16.63
CA THR A 115 8.45 4.04 15.51
C THR A 115 8.60 5.54 15.39
N SER A 116 9.84 6.03 15.43
CA SER A 116 10.20 7.40 15.15
C SER A 116 10.91 7.47 13.80
N ALA A 117 10.59 8.46 12.97
CA ALA A 117 11.21 8.60 11.66
C ALA A 117 11.39 10.07 11.26
N ILE A 118 12.48 10.33 10.53
CA ILE A 118 12.77 11.61 9.89
C ILE A 118 12.86 11.35 8.40
N SER A 119 12.12 12.13 7.60
CA SER A 119 12.15 12.08 6.14
C SER A 119 12.49 13.45 5.58
N ALA A 120 13.39 13.51 4.61
CA ALA A 120 13.72 14.74 3.89
C ALA A 120 13.71 14.47 2.38
N ASN A 121 12.98 15.29 1.64
CA ASN A 121 12.86 15.20 0.20
C ASN A 121 13.23 16.54 -0.40
N PHE A 122 14.07 16.55 -1.43
CA PHE A 122 14.46 17.77 -2.12
C PHE A 122 14.20 17.63 -3.62
N ARG A 123 14.00 18.76 -4.26
CA ARG A 123 13.83 18.87 -5.70
C ARG A 123 14.54 20.11 -6.20
N PHE A 124 15.42 19.90 -7.19
CA PHE A 124 16.08 20.96 -7.93
C PHE A 124 15.76 20.76 -9.42
N GLU A 125 15.32 21.80 -10.09
CA GLU A 125 15.10 21.85 -11.52
C GLU A 125 15.76 23.14 -12.05
N TRP A 126 16.82 22.97 -12.80
CA TRP A 126 17.58 24.06 -13.36
C TRP A 126 17.53 24.04 -14.88
N LYS A 127 16.98 25.11 -15.46
CA LYS A 127 17.02 25.36 -16.89
C LYS A 127 18.30 26.15 -17.18
N LEU A 128 19.35 25.45 -17.64
CA LEU A 128 20.61 26.06 -18.03
C LEU A 128 20.38 27.06 -19.14
N ASP A 129 19.67 26.62 -20.17
CA ASP A 129 19.24 27.39 -21.33
C ASP A 129 17.81 26.95 -21.78
N SER A 130 17.38 27.37 -22.96
CA SER A 130 16.06 27.00 -23.52
C SER A 130 15.97 25.53 -23.97
N LEU A 131 17.10 24.85 -24.11
CA LEU A 131 17.23 23.49 -24.65
C LEU A 131 17.60 22.49 -23.56
N THR A 132 18.30 22.93 -22.49
CA THR A 132 18.89 22.05 -21.48
C THR A 132 18.24 22.24 -20.11
N THR A 133 17.80 21.12 -19.52
CA THR A 133 17.23 21.09 -18.17
C THR A 133 17.90 20.00 -17.34
N ILE A 134 18.32 20.37 -16.14
CA ILE A 134 18.85 19.45 -15.12
C ILE A 134 17.82 19.34 -14.00
N MET A 135 17.55 18.11 -13.57
CA MET A 135 16.67 17.82 -12.42
C MET A 135 17.40 16.88 -11.46
N TYR A 136 17.40 17.24 -10.17
CA TYR A 136 17.90 16.39 -9.10
C TYR A 136 16.87 16.26 -8.00
N ARG A 137 16.61 15.03 -7.56
CA ARG A 137 15.55 14.71 -6.58
C ARG A 137 16.06 13.66 -5.59
N PRO A 138 16.77 14.08 -4.53
CA PRO A 138 17.18 13.19 -3.45
C PRO A 138 16.10 13.07 -2.38
N THR A 139 16.03 11.88 -1.77
CA THR A 139 15.21 11.55 -0.61
C THR A 139 16.09 10.90 0.44
N PHE A 140 15.89 11.27 1.71
CA PHE A 140 16.59 10.70 2.86
C PHE A 140 15.54 10.29 3.89
N ASN A 141 15.65 9.06 4.42
CA ASN A 141 14.81 8.58 5.50
C ASN A 141 15.70 7.93 6.56
N PHE A 142 15.42 8.25 7.80
CA PHE A 142 15.96 7.59 8.97
C PHE A 142 14.79 7.16 9.85
N SER A 143 14.81 5.94 10.35
CA SER A 143 13.79 5.45 11.28
C SER A 143 14.39 4.57 12.36
N LYS A 144 13.85 4.69 13.56
CA LYS A 144 14.15 3.86 14.72
C LYS A 144 12.85 3.34 15.30
N GLY A 145 12.81 2.05 15.61
CA GLY A 145 11.64 1.40 16.15
C GLY A 145 11.97 0.43 17.27
N ASN A 146 11.00 0.24 18.14
CA ASN A 146 10.97 -0.86 19.09
C ASN A 146 9.57 -1.46 19.11
N SER A 147 9.46 -2.75 19.34
CA SER A 147 8.18 -3.44 19.44
C SER A 147 8.28 -4.66 20.34
N ASN A 148 7.22 -4.90 21.09
CA ASN A 148 6.99 -6.13 21.83
C ASN A 148 5.81 -6.85 21.17
N SER A 149 5.87 -8.16 21.10
CA SER A 149 4.75 -8.97 20.63
C SER A 149 4.64 -10.28 21.39
N GLY A 150 3.39 -10.63 21.72
CA GLY A 150 3.02 -11.93 22.23
C GLY A 150 2.15 -12.66 21.20
N ASN A 151 2.44 -13.91 20.94
CA ASN A 151 1.67 -14.77 20.07
C ASN A 151 1.32 -16.05 20.80
N PHE A 152 0.04 -16.38 20.77
CA PHE A 152 -0.48 -17.69 21.16
C PHE A 152 -1.12 -18.32 19.92
N SER A 153 -0.81 -19.55 19.62
CA SER A 153 -1.49 -20.32 18.57
C SER A 153 -1.75 -21.76 19.00
N GLU A 154 -2.88 -22.29 18.60
CA GLU A 154 -3.28 -23.67 18.81
C GLU A 154 -3.80 -24.24 17.50
N THR A 155 -3.37 -25.45 17.18
CA THR A 155 -3.80 -26.17 15.98
C THR A 155 -4.63 -27.37 16.40
N LEU A 156 -5.81 -27.49 15.77
CA LEU A 156 -6.77 -28.55 16.02
C LEU A 156 -6.95 -29.41 14.76
N ASN A 157 -7.19 -30.69 14.94
CA ASN A 157 -7.59 -31.58 13.84
C ASN A 157 -9.07 -31.37 13.44
N ASN A 158 -9.56 -32.17 12.51
CA ASN A 158 -10.95 -32.12 12.05
C ASN A 158 -11.99 -32.46 13.14
N GLU A 159 -11.58 -33.18 14.19
CA GLU A 159 -12.39 -33.56 15.34
C GLU A 159 -12.30 -32.54 16.50
N SER A 160 -11.68 -31.37 16.25
CA SER A 160 -11.43 -30.32 17.24
C SER A 160 -10.49 -30.74 18.38
N THR A 161 -9.68 -31.78 18.18
CA THR A 161 -8.66 -32.21 19.15
C THR A 161 -7.39 -31.41 18.95
N PRO A 162 -6.76 -30.83 20.00
CA PRO A 162 -5.51 -30.11 19.88
C PRO A 162 -4.36 -31.02 19.46
N ILE A 163 -3.61 -30.59 18.41
CA ILE A 163 -2.42 -31.28 17.90
C ILE A 163 -1.16 -30.60 18.44
N ASN A 164 -1.14 -29.28 18.46
CA ASN A 164 -0.04 -28.49 18.99
C ASN A 164 -0.52 -27.17 19.58
N ARG A 165 0.31 -26.60 20.44
CA ARG A 165 0.17 -25.27 20.99
C ARG A 165 1.51 -24.55 20.89
N LYS A 166 1.53 -23.27 20.57
CA LYS A 166 2.72 -22.45 20.55
C LYS A 166 2.49 -21.14 21.27
N GLU A 167 3.42 -20.78 22.13
CA GLU A 167 3.49 -19.50 22.81
C GLU A 167 4.82 -18.83 22.43
N ALA A 168 4.77 -17.58 22.04
CA ALA A 168 5.98 -16.86 21.66
C ALA A 168 5.90 -15.40 22.10
N THR A 169 7.02 -14.92 22.66
CA THR A 169 7.23 -13.50 22.98
C THR A 169 8.44 -12.99 22.23
N ASN A 170 8.34 -11.77 21.71
CA ASN A 170 9.45 -11.14 21.03
C ASN A 170 9.59 -9.69 21.49
N HIS A 171 10.81 -9.28 21.73
CA HIS A 171 11.21 -7.88 21.87
C HIS A 171 12.18 -7.56 20.74
N GLN A 172 11.87 -6.52 19.94
CA GLN A 172 12.68 -6.15 18.79
C GLN A 172 12.98 -4.67 18.77
N THR A 173 14.23 -4.32 18.49
CA THR A 173 14.66 -2.97 18.12
C THR A 173 15.13 -2.97 16.67
N ASN A 174 14.93 -1.88 15.97
CA ASN A 174 15.37 -1.72 14.59
C ASN A 174 15.75 -0.29 14.29
N ASP A 175 16.86 -0.12 13.57
CA ASP A 175 17.32 1.14 13.00
C ASP A 175 17.47 0.98 11.49
N ARG A 176 17.03 1.99 10.74
CA ARG A 176 17.12 1.96 9.27
C ARG A 176 17.42 3.32 8.71
N PHE A 177 18.40 3.37 7.83
CA PHE A 177 18.71 4.52 6.98
C PHE A 177 18.46 4.16 5.53
N SER A 178 17.74 5.01 4.80
CA SER A 178 17.61 4.85 3.36
C SER A 178 17.73 6.20 2.64
N THR A 179 18.40 6.17 1.50
CA THR A 179 18.50 7.33 0.61
C THR A 179 18.35 6.88 -0.83
N ASN A 180 17.56 7.61 -1.58
CA ASN A 180 17.47 7.43 -3.01
C ASN A 180 17.47 8.77 -3.74
N GLY A 181 17.87 8.75 -4.98
CA GLY A 181 17.87 9.97 -5.76
C GLY A 181 18.02 9.73 -7.25
N SER A 182 17.56 10.71 -8.02
CA SER A 182 17.76 10.71 -9.46
C SER A 182 18.28 12.06 -9.94
N LEU A 183 19.37 12.03 -10.69
CA LEU A 183 19.87 13.16 -11.46
C LEU A 183 19.50 12.93 -12.93
N GLN A 184 18.77 13.85 -13.54
CA GLN A 184 18.33 13.77 -14.92
C GLN A 184 18.78 15.01 -15.70
N LEU A 185 19.49 14.80 -16.79
CA LEU A 185 19.85 15.80 -17.77
C LEU A 185 19.02 15.56 -19.03
N ASN A 186 18.27 16.56 -19.47
CA ASN A 186 17.51 16.52 -20.71
C ASN A 186 18.01 17.61 -21.63
N ARG A 187 18.34 17.27 -22.89
CA ARG A 187 18.74 18.23 -23.91
C ARG A 187 17.95 18.04 -25.19
N LYS A 188 17.30 19.10 -25.63
CA LYS A 188 16.72 19.17 -26.97
C LYS A 188 17.83 19.46 -27.97
N LEU A 189 17.91 18.64 -29.01
CA LEU A 189 18.96 18.75 -30.03
C LEU A 189 18.49 19.55 -31.25
N ASN A 190 17.17 19.60 -31.50
CA ASN A 190 16.58 20.42 -32.54
C ASN A 190 15.13 20.82 -32.19
N SER A 191 14.52 21.65 -33.06
CA SER A 191 13.12 22.09 -32.93
C SER A 191 12.10 21.04 -33.38
N LYS A 192 12.52 19.99 -34.12
CA LYS A 192 11.66 18.93 -34.65
C LYS A 192 11.36 17.82 -33.60
N GLY A 193 11.97 17.89 -32.41
CA GLY A 193 11.72 16.97 -31.29
C GLY A 193 12.83 15.96 -31.02
N ARG A 194 13.98 16.03 -31.74
CA ARG A 194 15.17 15.24 -31.41
C ARG A 194 15.65 15.63 -30.03
N ASN A 195 15.83 14.67 -29.15
CA ASN A 195 16.31 14.92 -27.79
C ASN A 195 17.10 13.73 -27.24
N ILE A 196 17.93 14.05 -26.26
CA ILE A 196 18.68 13.08 -25.48
C ILE A 196 18.46 13.34 -24.00
N ALA A 197 18.30 12.27 -23.23
CA ALA A 197 18.19 12.32 -21.78
C ALA A 197 19.16 11.32 -21.15
N LEU A 198 19.92 11.80 -20.15
CA LEU A 198 20.74 10.99 -19.27
C LEU A 198 20.09 10.98 -17.89
N ARG A 199 19.89 9.80 -17.31
CA ARG A 199 19.40 9.65 -15.93
C ARG A 199 20.35 8.77 -15.14
N LEU A 200 20.81 9.32 -14.03
CA LEU A 200 21.54 8.60 -12.98
C LEU A 200 20.59 8.39 -11.80
N TYR A 201 20.49 7.17 -11.32
CA TYR A 201 19.66 6.82 -10.18
C TYR A 201 20.47 6.02 -9.17
N TYR A 202 20.28 6.30 -7.91
CA TYR A 202 20.80 5.50 -6.79
C TYR A 202 19.69 5.23 -5.76
N ASP A 203 19.84 4.10 -5.06
CA ASP A 203 18.94 3.68 -3.98
C ASP A 203 19.76 2.85 -3.00
N LEU A 204 19.97 3.40 -1.81
CA LEU A 204 20.80 2.83 -0.76
C LEU A 204 19.93 2.64 0.48
N ASP A 205 19.98 1.45 1.06
CA ASP A 205 19.18 1.06 2.20
C ASP A 205 20.03 0.23 3.14
N ASP A 206 20.14 0.64 4.41
CA ASP A 206 20.90 -0.01 5.46
C ASP A 206 20.02 -0.13 6.71
N GLY A 207 19.81 -1.34 7.20
CA GLY A 207 18.94 -1.62 8.33
C GLY A 207 19.54 -2.67 9.27
N ASN A 208 19.54 -2.34 10.56
CA ASN A 208 19.96 -3.23 11.65
C ASN A 208 18.76 -3.56 12.52
N SER A 209 18.71 -4.75 13.05
CA SER A 209 17.64 -5.18 13.95
C SER A 209 18.16 -6.21 14.94
N ASP A 210 17.88 -5.99 16.22
CA ASP A 210 18.11 -6.92 17.31
C ASP A 210 16.77 -7.43 17.82
N ARG A 211 16.65 -8.74 17.99
CA ARG A 211 15.43 -9.37 18.48
C ARG A 211 15.74 -10.45 19.52
N TYR A 212 15.11 -10.32 20.66
CA TYR A 212 15.03 -11.36 21.69
C TYR A 212 13.73 -12.13 21.50
N SER A 213 13.80 -13.44 21.32
CA SER A 213 12.67 -14.30 20.97
C SER A 213 12.65 -15.52 21.86
N LEU A 214 11.57 -15.69 22.64
CA LEU A 214 11.29 -16.92 23.38
C LEU A 214 10.05 -17.58 22.79
N SER A 215 10.15 -18.84 22.41
CA SER A 215 9.06 -19.62 21.82
C SER A 215 9.01 -21.02 22.39
N ASN A 216 7.88 -21.41 22.96
CA ASN A 216 7.59 -22.76 23.43
C ASN A 216 6.56 -23.40 22.49
N THR A 217 6.90 -24.54 21.91
CA THR A 217 6.02 -25.32 21.06
C THR A 217 5.75 -26.66 21.74
N TYR A 218 4.48 -26.92 22.08
CA TYR A 218 3.99 -28.13 22.71
C TYR A 218 3.36 -29.01 21.62
N TYR A 219 3.85 -30.25 21.53
CA TYR A 219 3.30 -31.30 20.65
C TYR A 219 2.42 -32.21 21.47
N LEU A 220 1.08 -32.14 21.26
CA LEU A 220 0.09 -32.75 22.15
C LEU A 220 -0.43 -34.11 21.66
N LYS A 221 -0.16 -34.47 20.39
CA LYS A 221 -0.67 -35.72 19.79
C LYS A 221 0.15 -36.95 20.17
N TYR A 222 1.48 -36.83 20.37
CA TYR A 222 2.39 -37.91 20.65
C TYR A 222 3.33 -37.54 21.79
N GLY A 223 2.85 -37.78 23.05
CA GLY A 223 3.73 -37.78 24.23
C GLY A 223 4.25 -36.42 24.64
N ASP A 224 3.38 -35.40 24.77
CA ASP A 224 3.63 -34.10 25.43
C ASP A 224 5.07 -33.60 25.40
N SER A 225 5.68 -33.52 24.22
CA SER A 225 7.02 -33.00 24.06
C SER A 225 7.03 -31.49 23.88
N ILE A 226 7.99 -30.81 24.49
CA ILE A 226 8.13 -29.33 24.41
C ILE A 226 9.42 -29.01 23.68
N LYS A 227 9.31 -28.18 22.65
CA LYS A 227 10.46 -27.56 22.00
C LYS A 227 10.53 -26.08 22.38
N THR A 228 11.55 -25.70 23.15
CA THR A 228 11.83 -24.32 23.52
C THR A 228 12.93 -23.76 22.61
N LEU A 229 12.69 -22.57 22.06
CA LEU A 229 13.69 -21.76 21.37
C LEU A 229 13.77 -20.42 22.10
N ASN A 230 14.91 -20.17 22.77
CA ASN A 230 15.21 -18.87 23.39
C ASN A 230 16.45 -18.32 22.70
N GLN A 231 16.28 -17.26 21.89
CA GLN A 231 17.30 -16.78 20.98
C GLN A 231 17.42 -15.26 21.01
N TRP A 232 18.66 -14.78 20.96
CA TRP A 232 18.98 -13.44 20.50
C TRP A 232 19.32 -13.50 19.01
N ILE A 233 18.66 -12.66 18.22
CA ILE A 233 18.80 -12.66 16.76
C ILE A 233 19.24 -11.26 16.32
N GLU A 234 20.46 -11.21 15.80
CA GLU A 234 21.04 -10.03 15.16
C GLU A 234 20.83 -10.11 13.65
N LYS A 235 20.34 -9.02 13.04
CA LYS A 235 20.10 -8.97 11.61
C LYS A 235 20.60 -7.66 10.99
N LEU A 236 21.37 -7.80 9.91
CA LEU A 236 21.85 -6.72 9.06
C LEU A 236 21.30 -6.92 7.64
N ASP A 237 20.61 -5.91 7.11
CA ASP A 237 20.15 -5.85 5.72
C ASP A 237 20.75 -4.63 5.02
N LYS A 238 21.50 -4.84 3.90
CA LYS A 238 22.00 -3.75 3.05
C LYS A 238 21.58 -3.95 1.61
N ASN A 239 20.98 -2.93 1.01
CA ASN A 239 20.59 -2.93 -0.39
C ASN A 239 21.15 -1.69 -1.08
N ASN A 240 21.97 -1.90 -2.09
CA ASN A 240 22.57 -0.84 -2.87
C ASN A 240 22.20 -1.02 -4.35
N LYS A 241 21.63 0.01 -4.96
CA LYS A 241 21.26 0.01 -6.37
C LYS A 241 21.76 1.28 -7.06
N TYR A 242 22.42 1.11 -8.18
CA TYR A 242 22.85 2.18 -9.06
C TYR A 242 22.38 1.90 -10.48
N GLN A 243 21.87 2.91 -11.17
CA GLN A 243 21.40 2.79 -12.54
C GLN A 243 21.81 4.02 -13.36
N VAL A 244 22.33 3.77 -14.55
CA VAL A 244 22.58 4.76 -15.59
C VAL A 244 21.63 4.45 -16.75
N GLN A 245 20.89 5.44 -17.21
CA GLN A 245 19.98 5.29 -18.35
C GLN A 245 20.19 6.42 -19.34
N ILE A 246 20.31 6.06 -20.61
CA ILE A 246 20.35 6.99 -21.74
C ILE A 246 19.11 6.74 -22.58
N THR A 247 18.42 7.81 -22.94
CA THR A 247 17.26 7.76 -23.82
C THR A 247 17.48 8.75 -24.96
N TYR A 248 17.38 8.27 -26.19
CA TYR A 248 17.47 9.06 -27.40
C TYR A 248 16.15 9.00 -28.17
N MET A 249 15.66 10.14 -28.62
CA MET A 249 14.45 10.23 -29.42
C MET A 249 14.76 10.91 -30.75
N GLU A 250 14.49 10.19 -31.85
CA GLU A 250 14.65 10.64 -33.22
C GLU A 250 13.31 10.89 -33.89
N PRO A 251 13.03 12.07 -34.41
CA PRO A 251 11.87 12.32 -35.27
C PRO A 251 12.12 11.71 -36.66
N VAL A 252 11.36 10.68 -37.04
CA VAL A 252 11.48 10.00 -38.34
C VAL A 252 10.49 10.54 -39.37
N PHE A 253 9.31 10.98 -38.93
CA PHE A 253 8.28 11.66 -39.73
C PHE A 253 7.59 12.75 -38.93
N THR A 254 6.72 13.52 -39.54
CA THR A 254 5.93 14.54 -38.85
C THR A 254 5.13 13.92 -37.69
N ASN A 255 5.47 14.30 -36.45
CA ASN A 255 4.86 13.81 -35.22
C ASN A 255 5.03 12.28 -34.98
N ARG A 256 6.03 11.65 -35.59
CA ARG A 256 6.39 10.25 -35.37
C ARG A 256 7.86 10.17 -34.98
N PHE A 257 8.14 9.35 -33.97
CA PHE A 257 9.44 9.27 -33.32
C PHE A 257 9.82 7.81 -33.09
N ILE A 258 11.11 7.53 -33.22
CA ILE A 258 11.74 6.33 -32.68
C ILE A 258 12.42 6.75 -31.39
N GLU A 259 12.14 6.05 -30.31
CA GLU A 259 12.82 6.19 -29.03
C GLU A 259 13.64 4.95 -28.77
N ILE A 260 14.92 5.15 -28.50
CA ILE A 260 15.85 4.08 -28.11
C ILE A 260 16.29 4.40 -26.69
N ASN A 261 16.20 3.44 -25.82
CA ASN A 261 16.75 3.53 -24.49
C ASN A 261 17.75 2.41 -24.21
N TYR A 262 18.74 2.75 -23.41
CA TYR A 262 19.68 1.79 -22.86
C TYR A 262 19.86 2.12 -21.39
N SER A 263 19.82 1.09 -20.53
CA SER A 263 20.17 1.26 -19.12
C SER A 263 21.06 0.12 -18.62
N TYR A 264 22.02 0.50 -17.79
CA TYR A 264 22.79 -0.43 -16.97
C TYR A 264 22.40 -0.23 -15.52
N GLN A 265 22.09 -1.33 -14.83
CA GLN A 265 21.76 -1.36 -13.42
C GLN A 265 22.66 -2.36 -12.70
N HIS A 266 23.24 -1.91 -11.60
CA HIS A 266 23.89 -2.79 -10.62
C HIS A 266 23.12 -2.71 -9.30
N ARG A 267 22.76 -3.89 -8.74
CA ARG A 267 22.15 -4.02 -7.41
C ARG A 267 22.91 -5.06 -6.60
N SER A 268 23.24 -4.70 -5.35
CA SER A 268 23.77 -5.62 -4.35
C SER A 268 22.82 -5.68 -3.16
N SER A 269 22.46 -6.87 -2.73
CA SER A 269 21.64 -7.10 -1.54
C SER A 269 22.38 -8.04 -0.61
N LEU A 270 22.68 -7.58 0.59
CA LEU A 270 23.28 -8.33 1.69
C LEU A 270 22.21 -8.55 2.74
N SER A 271 22.09 -9.76 3.26
CA SER A 271 21.30 -10.07 4.44
C SER A 271 22.09 -11.04 5.31
N GLU A 272 22.37 -10.63 6.52
CA GLU A 272 23.05 -11.41 7.53
C GLU A 272 22.13 -11.54 8.73
N LYS A 273 21.76 -12.75 9.08
CA LYS A 273 20.98 -13.10 10.25
C LYS A 273 21.77 -14.10 11.07
N TYR A 274 22.17 -13.71 12.25
CA TYR A 274 22.80 -14.57 13.24
C TYR A 274 21.83 -14.79 14.39
N ALA A 275 21.60 -16.05 14.76
CA ALA A 275 20.79 -16.45 15.90
C ALA A 275 21.72 -17.09 16.95
N TYR A 276 21.61 -16.63 18.18
CA TYR A 276 22.40 -17.10 19.32
C TYR A 276 21.46 -17.73 20.35
N ASP A 277 21.65 -18.99 20.67
CA ASP A 277 20.82 -19.70 21.63
C ASP A 277 21.18 -19.29 23.07
N TRP A 278 20.20 -19.31 23.94
CA TRP A 278 20.38 -19.12 25.37
C TRP A 278 21.07 -20.32 25.98
N ASP A 279 22.23 -20.12 26.62
CA ASP A 279 22.95 -21.11 27.40
C ASP A 279 22.46 -21.06 28.86
N LYS A 280 21.85 -22.16 29.30
CA LYS A 280 21.34 -22.28 30.67
C LYS A 280 22.46 -22.41 31.75
N GLN A 281 23.64 -22.87 31.35
CA GLN A 281 24.76 -23.04 32.27
C GLN A 281 25.47 -21.71 32.54
N GLU A 282 25.70 -20.96 31.47
CA GLU A 282 26.39 -19.67 31.53
C GLU A 282 25.42 -18.49 31.85
N ASP A 283 24.10 -18.74 31.88
CA ASP A 283 23.03 -17.75 32.07
C ASP A 283 23.14 -16.54 31.12
N THR A 284 23.51 -16.80 29.87
CA THR A 284 23.72 -15.80 28.81
C THR A 284 23.47 -16.39 27.44
N TYR A 285 23.44 -15.55 26.40
CA TYR A 285 23.40 -16.04 25.01
C TYR A 285 24.79 -16.54 24.58
N SER A 286 24.80 -17.65 23.83
CA SER A 286 26.02 -18.26 23.27
C SER A 286 26.84 -17.23 22.48
N GLN A 287 28.17 -17.30 22.59
CA GLN A 287 29.08 -16.49 21.76
C GLN A 287 29.15 -16.98 20.30
N TYR A 288 28.70 -18.20 20.03
CA TYR A 288 28.68 -18.82 18.71
C TYR A 288 27.24 -18.84 18.15
N PRO A 289 27.04 -18.38 16.89
CA PRO A 289 25.73 -18.44 16.31
C PRO A 289 25.30 -19.88 16.02
N ASP A 290 24.03 -20.17 16.27
CA ASP A 290 23.38 -21.39 15.83
C ASP A 290 23.30 -21.42 14.31
N THR A 291 24.02 -22.35 13.70
CA THR A 291 24.10 -22.49 12.24
C THR A 291 22.78 -22.94 11.61
N ALA A 292 21.90 -23.59 12.36
CA ALA A 292 20.61 -24.07 11.87
C ALA A 292 19.61 -22.90 11.69
N HIS A 293 19.62 -21.95 12.62
CA HIS A 293 18.72 -20.80 12.63
C HIS A 293 19.32 -19.51 12.06
N SER A 294 20.63 -19.52 11.71
CA SER A 294 21.33 -18.41 11.06
C SER A 294 21.31 -18.54 9.54
N ASP A 295 21.22 -17.41 8.83
CA ASP A 295 21.13 -17.38 7.36
C ASP A 295 21.77 -16.09 6.82
N CYS A 296 22.92 -16.24 6.14
CA CYS A 296 23.70 -15.13 5.60
C CYS A 296 23.90 -15.29 4.11
N TYR A 297 23.49 -14.27 3.34
CA TYR A 297 23.65 -14.30 1.89
C TYR A 297 23.89 -12.93 1.28
N LYS A 298 24.60 -12.93 0.16
CA LYS A 298 24.86 -11.75 -0.67
C LYS A 298 24.45 -12.01 -2.11
N ASN A 299 23.51 -11.23 -2.59
CA ASN A 299 23.03 -11.27 -3.99
C ASN A 299 23.58 -10.07 -4.75
N LYS A 300 24.10 -10.30 -5.96
CA LYS A 300 24.46 -9.23 -6.90
C LYS A 300 23.71 -9.43 -8.20
N TYR A 301 23.21 -8.33 -8.75
CA TYR A 301 22.47 -8.30 -10.01
C TYR A 301 23.13 -7.26 -10.91
N SER A 302 23.54 -7.69 -12.09
CA SER A 302 24.00 -6.80 -13.16
C SER A 302 23.05 -6.93 -14.33
N THR A 303 22.42 -5.83 -14.72
CA THR A 303 21.32 -5.82 -15.68
C THR A 303 21.62 -4.82 -16.80
N HIS A 304 21.60 -5.27 -18.04
CA HIS A 304 21.63 -4.47 -19.23
C HIS A 304 20.26 -4.49 -19.89
N GLN A 305 19.64 -3.36 -20.08
CA GLN A 305 18.30 -3.26 -20.69
C GLN A 305 18.35 -2.34 -21.90
N THR A 306 17.87 -2.80 -23.02
CA THR A 306 17.74 -2.04 -24.27
C THR A 306 16.29 -2.06 -24.71
N GLY A 307 15.75 -0.91 -25.10
CA GLY A 307 14.37 -0.77 -25.59
C GLY A 307 14.30 0.03 -26.87
N ILE A 308 13.39 -0.36 -27.73
CA ILE A 308 13.04 0.36 -28.95
C ILE A 308 11.53 0.58 -28.96
N PHE A 309 11.13 1.85 -29.16
CA PHE A 309 9.72 2.25 -29.17
C PHE A 309 9.43 3.12 -30.39
N PHE A 310 8.31 2.85 -31.02
CA PHE A 310 7.73 3.71 -32.03
C PHE A 310 6.59 4.52 -31.44
N ARG A 311 6.73 5.84 -31.49
CA ARG A 311 5.81 6.80 -30.86
C ARG A 311 5.19 7.71 -31.90
N THR A 312 3.87 7.84 -31.87
CA THR A 312 3.13 8.82 -32.67
C THR A 312 2.35 9.76 -31.78
N ILE A 313 2.46 11.06 -32.04
CA ILE A 313 1.76 12.11 -31.29
C ILE A 313 0.91 12.91 -32.26
N ARG A 314 -0.43 12.77 -32.20
CA ARG A 314 -1.39 13.51 -32.98
C ARG A 314 -2.37 14.26 -32.05
N THR A 315 -3.14 15.14 -32.61
CA THR A 315 -4.12 15.92 -31.84
C THR A 315 -5.14 15.02 -31.14
N ASN A 316 -5.62 14.00 -31.86
CA ASN A 316 -6.70 13.13 -31.39
C ASN A 316 -6.22 11.79 -30.88
N TYR A 317 -5.01 11.36 -31.22
CA TYR A 317 -4.47 10.09 -30.75
C TYR A 317 -2.98 10.15 -30.47
N PHE A 318 -2.59 9.29 -29.56
CA PHE A 318 -1.21 8.98 -29.20
C PHE A 318 -1.07 7.49 -29.11
N TYR A 319 -0.01 6.94 -29.68
CA TYR A 319 0.42 5.57 -29.37
C TYR A 319 1.92 5.47 -29.22
N ASN A 320 2.33 4.51 -28.39
CA ASN A 320 3.71 4.14 -28.16
C ASN A 320 3.76 2.60 -28.09
N ILE A 321 4.44 1.99 -29.05
CA ILE A 321 4.56 0.53 -29.19
C ILE A 321 6.03 0.21 -29.19
N GLY A 322 6.45 -0.74 -28.39
CA GLY A 322 7.85 -1.13 -28.33
C GLY A 322 8.10 -2.38 -27.49
N ILE A 323 9.33 -2.75 -27.46
CA ILE A 323 9.83 -3.88 -26.69
C ILE A 323 11.13 -3.48 -25.97
N GLU A 324 11.26 -3.92 -24.74
CA GLU A 324 12.51 -3.89 -23.98
C GLU A 324 13.02 -5.31 -23.80
N VAL A 325 14.30 -5.49 -24.01
CA VAL A 325 15.04 -6.73 -23.76
C VAL A 325 16.02 -6.46 -22.62
N GLU A 326 16.02 -7.30 -21.63
CA GLU A 326 16.86 -7.21 -20.45
C GLU A 326 17.71 -8.47 -20.31
N ALA A 327 19.04 -8.31 -20.38
CA ALA A 327 20.00 -9.34 -20.04
C ALA A 327 20.46 -9.13 -18.59
N GLN A 328 20.21 -10.11 -17.74
CA GLN A 328 20.50 -10.07 -16.31
C GLN A 328 21.45 -11.19 -15.92
N LYS A 329 22.52 -10.83 -15.21
CA LYS A 329 23.38 -11.77 -14.50
C LYS A 329 23.13 -11.62 -13.00
N THR A 330 22.78 -12.71 -12.36
CA THR A 330 22.56 -12.77 -10.90
C THR A 330 23.57 -13.73 -10.29
N THR A 331 24.21 -13.30 -9.20
CA THR A 331 25.08 -14.17 -8.39
C THR A 331 24.58 -14.15 -6.97
N ASN A 332 24.57 -15.32 -6.34
CA ASN A 332 24.30 -15.53 -4.92
C ASN A 332 25.52 -16.15 -4.25
N LYS A 333 25.86 -15.64 -3.08
CA LYS A 333 26.85 -16.21 -2.19
C LYS A 333 26.19 -16.44 -0.84
N SER A 334 26.08 -17.70 -0.42
CA SER A 334 25.67 -18.10 0.93
C SER A 334 26.91 -18.40 1.78
N TYR A 335 26.95 -17.87 3.00
CA TYR A 335 28.12 -17.98 3.87
C TYR A 335 27.74 -17.89 5.35
N MET A 336 28.68 -18.26 6.22
CA MET A 336 28.58 -18.05 7.65
C MET A 336 29.93 -17.58 8.16
N ARG A 337 30.00 -16.36 8.71
CA ARG A 337 31.27 -15.70 9.02
C ARG A 337 32.21 -15.78 7.81
N ASP A 338 33.37 -16.37 7.90
CA ASP A 338 34.36 -16.46 6.83
C ASP A 338 34.20 -17.67 5.90
N THR A 339 33.30 -18.62 6.23
CA THR A 339 33.10 -19.84 5.44
C THR A 339 32.00 -19.63 4.38
N THR A 340 32.35 -19.85 3.13
CA THR A 340 31.40 -19.87 2.01
C THR A 340 30.87 -21.25 1.80
N PHE A 341 29.54 -21.43 1.86
CA PHE A 341 28.89 -22.73 1.65
C PHE A 341 28.48 -22.93 0.19
N GLU A 342 28.03 -21.88 -0.47
CA GLU A 342 27.47 -21.98 -1.83
C GLU A 342 27.71 -20.70 -2.62
N TYR A 343 28.07 -20.87 -3.89
CA TYR A 343 28.15 -19.78 -4.86
C TYR A 343 27.43 -20.17 -6.14
N LEU A 344 26.41 -19.39 -6.50
CA LEU A 344 25.58 -19.64 -7.65
C LEU A 344 25.58 -18.45 -8.59
N SER A 345 25.59 -18.74 -9.88
CA SER A 345 25.50 -17.73 -10.93
C SER A 345 24.45 -18.12 -11.96
N ARG A 346 23.56 -17.19 -12.30
CA ARG A 346 22.50 -17.40 -13.29
C ARG A 346 22.44 -16.24 -14.26
N ASN A 347 22.37 -16.55 -15.55
CA ASN A 347 22.07 -15.59 -16.61
C ASN A 347 20.61 -15.75 -17.04
N ALA A 348 19.94 -14.65 -17.34
CA ALA A 348 18.56 -14.64 -17.80
C ALA A 348 18.33 -13.52 -18.83
N ILE A 349 17.45 -13.79 -19.78
CA ILE A 349 16.96 -12.80 -20.73
C ILE A 349 15.49 -12.61 -20.46
N ASN A 350 15.08 -11.36 -20.26
CA ASN A 350 13.72 -10.94 -19.96
C ASN A 350 13.18 -10.08 -21.11
N TYR A 351 11.91 -10.23 -21.41
CA TYR A 351 11.22 -9.46 -22.45
C TYR A 351 10.09 -8.65 -21.85
N SER A 352 9.95 -7.41 -22.31
CA SER A 352 8.89 -6.49 -21.84
C SER A 352 8.26 -5.75 -23.02
N PRO A 353 7.37 -6.40 -23.80
CA PRO A 353 6.58 -5.70 -24.81
C PRO A 353 5.60 -4.72 -24.16
N THR A 354 5.46 -3.55 -24.78
CA THR A 354 4.62 -2.45 -24.25
C THR A 354 3.83 -1.82 -25.39
N ILE A 355 2.53 -1.60 -25.16
CA ILE A 355 1.64 -0.84 -26.03
C ILE A 355 0.91 0.17 -25.18
N ASN A 356 1.04 1.45 -25.50
CA ASN A 356 0.26 2.52 -24.89
C ASN A 356 -0.51 3.22 -26.00
N PHE A 357 -1.81 3.22 -25.91
CA PHE A 357 -2.71 3.89 -26.83
C PHE A 357 -3.62 4.87 -26.10
N LYS A 358 -3.73 6.07 -26.61
CA LYS A 358 -4.69 7.08 -26.12
C LYS A 358 -5.43 7.66 -27.29
N TYR A 359 -6.75 7.67 -27.22
CA TYR A 359 -7.61 8.38 -28.17
C TYR A 359 -8.39 9.47 -27.45
N THR A 360 -8.42 10.67 -28.03
CA THR A 360 -9.10 11.85 -27.50
C THR A 360 -10.24 12.18 -28.44
N PHE A 361 -11.45 11.73 -28.12
CA PHE A 361 -12.66 11.98 -28.92
C PHE A 361 -13.03 13.47 -28.87
N SER A 362 -12.89 14.07 -27.70
CA SER A 362 -13.10 15.48 -27.42
C SER A 362 -12.17 15.95 -26.29
N LYS A 363 -12.18 17.24 -25.96
CA LYS A 363 -11.44 17.77 -24.80
C LYS A 363 -11.84 17.09 -23.48
N GLN A 364 -13.05 16.56 -23.42
CA GLN A 364 -13.66 15.94 -22.25
C GLN A 364 -13.71 14.41 -22.30
N THR A 365 -13.53 13.82 -23.50
CA THR A 365 -13.69 12.37 -23.69
C THR A 365 -12.39 11.73 -24.15
N THR A 366 -11.88 10.81 -23.36
CA THR A 366 -10.62 10.10 -23.64
C THR A 366 -10.73 8.61 -23.37
N LEU A 367 -10.13 7.80 -24.24
CA LEU A 367 -9.89 6.39 -24.07
C LEU A 367 -8.37 6.16 -23.99
N LYS A 368 -7.93 5.40 -22.99
CA LYS A 368 -6.54 4.93 -22.87
C LYS A 368 -6.53 3.42 -22.77
N ILE A 369 -5.67 2.78 -23.55
CA ILE A 369 -5.42 1.34 -23.49
C ILE A 369 -3.93 1.14 -23.30
N ASN A 370 -3.55 0.36 -22.29
CA ASN A 370 -2.16 0.02 -22.03
C ASN A 370 -2.03 -1.50 -21.94
N TYR A 371 -1.05 -2.03 -22.61
CA TYR A 371 -0.58 -3.40 -22.46
C TYR A 371 0.88 -3.39 -22.04
N ARG A 372 1.23 -4.22 -21.08
CA ARG A 372 2.61 -4.48 -20.68
C ARG A 372 2.80 -5.96 -20.36
N GLY A 373 3.63 -6.61 -21.15
CA GLY A 373 4.20 -7.91 -20.84
C GLY A 373 5.50 -7.74 -20.07
N ARG A 374 5.77 -8.60 -19.08
CA ARG A 374 7.03 -8.58 -18.34
C ARG A 374 7.42 -9.96 -17.86
N THR A 375 8.64 -10.38 -18.19
CA THR A 375 9.28 -11.53 -17.55
C THR A 375 9.71 -11.16 -16.13
N ALA A 376 9.49 -12.04 -15.17
CA ALA A 376 9.96 -11.92 -13.79
C ALA A 376 10.71 -13.20 -13.40
N GLN A 377 11.96 -13.02 -12.96
CA GLN A 377 12.77 -14.13 -12.46
C GLN A 377 12.32 -14.53 -11.06
N PRO A 378 12.38 -15.83 -10.68
CA PRO A 378 12.20 -16.27 -9.32
C PRO A 378 13.20 -15.60 -8.38
N GLY A 379 12.80 -15.38 -7.13
CA GLY A 379 13.70 -14.87 -6.10
C GLY A 379 14.85 -15.84 -5.82
N MET A 380 16.04 -15.32 -5.54
CA MET A 380 17.19 -16.19 -5.22
C MET A 380 16.94 -17.03 -3.97
N THR A 381 16.20 -16.51 -3.00
CA THR A 381 15.79 -17.24 -1.79
C THR A 381 14.86 -18.41 -2.08
N ASP A 382 14.02 -18.31 -3.13
CA ASP A 382 13.13 -19.40 -3.53
C ASP A 382 13.87 -20.47 -4.33
N LEU A 383 14.99 -20.11 -4.98
CA LEU A 383 15.82 -21.01 -5.75
C LEU A 383 16.84 -21.79 -4.88
N TYR A 384 17.46 -21.08 -3.91
CA TYR A 384 18.69 -21.57 -3.26
C TYR A 384 18.72 -21.24 -1.76
N ARG A 385 17.59 -21.23 -1.14
CA ARG A 385 17.52 -20.99 0.30
C ARG A 385 17.86 -22.29 1.04
N LYS A 386 18.70 -22.19 2.06
CA LYS A 386 18.80 -23.19 3.11
C LYS A 386 17.41 -23.43 3.71
N LYS A 387 17.10 -24.69 4.08
CA LYS A 387 15.86 -25.02 4.79
C LYS A 387 15.67 -24.09 5.99
N ASP A 388 14.57 -23.32 5.99
CA ASP A 388 14.24 -22.42 7.09
C ASP A 388 13.40 -23.16 8.12
N ILE A 389 13.97 -23.38 9.29
CA ILE A 389 13.37 -24.04 10.44
C ILE A 389 13.19 -23.11 11.64
N SER A 390 13.28 -21.80 11.42
CA SER A 390 13.09 -20.78 12.48
C SER A 390 11.72 -20.87 13.16
N ASP A 391 10.75 -21.44 12.47
CA ASP A 391 9.46 -21.87 13.03
C ASP A 391 9.29 -23.37 12.75
N PRO A 392 9.37 -24.24 13.77
CA PRO A 392 9.29 -25.69 13.57
C PRO A 392 7.93 -26.16 13.01
N LEU A 393 6.87 -25.37 13.17
CA LEU A 393 5.54 -25.63 12.60
C LEU A 393 5.37 -25.07 11.19
N ASN A 394 6.31 -24.25 10.68
CA ASN A 394 6.23 -23.59 9.37
C ASN A 394 7.56 -23.64 8.63
N ILE A 395 7.94 -24.82 8.17
CA ILE A 395 9.20 -25.07 7.47
C ILE A 395 9.10 -24.56 6.03
N ARG A 396 10.18 -23.92 5.54
CA ARG A 396 10.26 -23.44 4.16
C ARG A 396 11.42 -24.07 3.42
N LEU A 397 11.13 -24.62 2.25
CA LEU A 397 12.10 -25.21 1.33
C LEU A 397 12.27 -24.29 0.11
N ALA A 398 13.39 -24.46 -0.59
CA ALA A 398 13.65 -23.85 -1.89
C ALA A 398 13.36 -24.84 -3.03
N ASN A 399 13.34 -24.30 -4.28
CA ASN A 399 13.24 -25.11 -5.48
C ASN A 399 14.13 -24.52 -6.59
N PRO A 400 15.27 -25.16 -6.90
CA PRO A 400 16.19 -24.72 -7.96
C PRO A 400 15.59 -24.76 -9.38
N GLU A 401 14.56 -25.58 -9.61
CA GLU A 401 13.95 -25.80 -10.91
C GLU A 401 12.92 -24.73 -11.31
N LEU A 402 12.72 -23.71 -10.47
CA LEU A 402 11.78 -22.63 -10.75
C LEU A 402 12.11 -21.92 -12.06
N LYS A 403 11.11 -21.82 -12.91
CA LYS A 403 11.14 -21.12 -14.19
C LYS A 403 10.70 -19.66 -14.03
N PRO A 404 11.18 -18.76 -14.89
CA PRO A 404 10.68 -17.39 -14.92
C PRO A 404 9.18 -17.35 -15.20
N SER A 405 8.49 -16.43 -14.56
CA SER A 405 7.10 -16.12 -14.86
C SER A 405 6.99 -15.01 -15.90
N PHE A 406 5.88 -14.99 -16.66
CA PHE A 406 5.57 -13.91 -17.58
C PHE A 406 4.22 -13.29 -17.22
N ASN A 407 4.25 -12.01 -16.86
CA ASN A 407 3.09 -11.25 -16.44
C ASN A 407 2.53 -10.44 -17.60
N ASN A 408 1.29 -10.68 -18.01
CA ASN A 408 0.53 -9.88 -18.95
C ASN A 408 -0.40 -8.94 -18.19
N ASN A 409 -0.30 -7.65 -18.44
CA ASN A 409 -1.20 -6.65 -17.89
C ASN A 409 -1.81 -5.82 -19.01
N ILE A 410 -3.14 -5.87 -19.14
CA ILE A 410 -3.92 -5.06 -20.07
C ILE A 410 -4.82 -4.15 -19.23
N SER A 411 -4.82 -2.86 -19.50
CA SER A 411 -5.73 -1.92 -18.85
C SER A 411 -6.36 -0.96 -19.84
N ALA A 412 -7.65 -0.70 -19.67
CA ALA A 412 -8.42 0.28 -20.42
C ALA A 412 -9.05 1.28 -19.46
N THR A 413 -8.94 2.57 -19.76
CA THR A 413 -9.57 3.66 -19.00
C THR A 413 -10.34 4.54 -19.96
N PHE A 414 -11.63 4.68 -19.74
CA PHE A 414 -12.51 5.59 -20.47
C PHE A 414 -13.02 6.67 -19.52
N ASN A 415 -12.83 7.94 -19.90
CA ASN A 415 -13.32 9.08 -19.14
C ASN A 415 -14.10 9.99 -20.05
N THR A 416 -15.27 10.42 -19.63
CA THR A 416 -16.04 11.44 -20.33
C THR A 416 -16.75 12.38 -19.35
N TYR A 417 -16.86 13.64 -19.76
CA TYR A 417 -17.61 14.66 -19.05
C TYR A 417 -18.51 15.41 -20.04
N PHE A 418 -19.81 15.35 -19.79
CA PHE A 418 -20.83 16.04 -20.59
C PHE A 418 -21.07 17.44 -20.02
N THR A 419 -20.50 18.45 -20.66
CA THR A 419 -20.51 19.85 -20.16
C THR A 419 -21.89 20.44 -20.00
N GLU A 420 -22.83 20.15 -20.94
CA GLU A 420 -24.18 20.65 -20.92
C GLU A 420 -25.00 20.13 -19.73
N THR A 421 -24.87 18.86 -19.46
CA THR A 421 -25.63 18.18 -18.39
C THR A 421 -24.83 18.02 -17.10
N SER A 422 -23.53 18.41 -17.08
CA SER A 422 -22.60 18.24 -15.97
C SER A 422 -22.48 16.75 -15.49
N ARG A 423 -22.73 15.80 -16.39
CA ARG A 423 -22.60 14.37 -16.13
C ARG A 423 -21.17 13.91 -16.34
N SER A 424 -20.73 12.96 -15.56
CA SER A 424 -19.41 12.32 -15.76
C SER A 424 -19.52 10.81 -15.71
N LEU A 425 -18.74 10.15 -16.59
CA LEU A 425 -18.57 8.70 -16.60
C LEU A 425 -17.09 8.39 -16.61
N ASN A 426 -16.66 7.54 -15.67
CA ASN A 426 -15.34 7.00 -15.60
C ASN A 426 -15.43 5.47 -15.54
N ALA A 427 -14.81 4.79 -16.49
CA ALA A 427 -14.74 3.34 -16.56
C ALA A 427 -13.29 2.88 -16.62
N ASN A 428 -12.91 1.92 -15.78
CA ASN A 428 -11.61 1.27 -15.80
C ASN A 428 -11.81 -0.23 -15.86
N LEU A 429 -11.02 -0.88 -16.71
CA LEU A 429 -10.98 -2.33 -16.82
C LEU A 429 -9.51 -2.75 -16.85
N SER A 430 -9.13 -3.76 -16.10
CA SER A 430 -7.81 -4.37 -16.16
C SER A 430 -7.89 -5.89 -16.16
N TYR A 431 -7.07 -6.50 -16.98
CA TYR A 431 -6.86 -7.94 -17.02
C TYR A 431 -5.39 -8.23 -16.75
N ASN A 432 -5.15 -9.10 -15.77
CA ASN A 432 -3.82 -9.57 -15.40
C ASN A 432 -3.79 -11.08 -15.54
N ASN A 433 -2.77 -11.60 -16.21
CA ASN A 433 -2.51 -13.04 -16.33
C ASN A 433 -1.03 -13.30 -16.07
N THR A 434 -0.72 -14.32 -15.29
CA THR A 434 0.65 -14.73 -15.01
C THR A 434 0.87 -16.15 -15.51
N MET A 435 1.68 -16.29 -16.55
CA MET A 435 2.15 -17.58 -17.04
C MET A 435 3.35 -18.03 -16.19
N ASN A 436 3.45 -19.33 -15.91
CA ASN A 436 4.46 -19.90 -15.00
C ASN A 436 4.53 -19.18 -13.65
N SER A 437 3.38 -18.81 -13.09
CA SER A 437 3.30 -18.14 -11.79
C SER A 437 3.96 -19.00 -10.72
N THR A 438 4.78 -18.39 -9.87
CA THR A 438 5.28 -19.08 -8.68
C THR A 438 4.17 -19.17 -7.65
N THR A 439 3.84 -20.38 -7.23
CA THR A 439 2.94 -20.73 -6.12
C THR A 439 3.68 -21.61 -5.12
N ARG A 440 2.99 -22.11 -4.11
CA ARG A 440 3.58 -22.99 -3.10
C ARG A 440 2.85 -24.33 -3.07
N ILE A 441 3.62 -25.39 -2.94
CA ILE A 441 3.13 -26.69 -2.48
C ILE A 441 3.16 -26.61 -0.95
N VAL A 442 2.01 -26.85 -0.32
CA VAL A 442 1.86 -26.89 1.13
C VAL A 442 1.66 -28.34 1.55
N THR A 443 2.62 -28.90 2.27
CA THR A 443 2.54 -30.25 2.84
C THR A 443 2.22 -30.13 4.32
N TYR A 444 1.13 -30.69 4.76
CA TYR A 444 0.71 -30.74 6.15
C TYR A 444 1.24 -32.00 6.81
N ASP A 445 1.67 -31.85 8.05
CA ASP A 445 2.08 -32.96 8.92
C ASP A 445 1.00 -33.18 9.97
N GLU A 446 0.23 -34.26 9.83
CA GLU A 446 -0.88 -34.60 10.74
C GLU A 446 -0.43 -34.89 12.16
N ASN A 447 0.82 -35.25 12.36
CA ASN A 447 1.37 -35.61 13.68
C ASN A 447 1.74 -34.38 14.49
N THR A 448 2.40 -33.42 13.84
CA THR A 448 2.86 -32.19 14.49
C THR A 448 1.87 -31.04 14.30
N GLY A 449 0.92 -31.17 13.35
CA GLY A 449 0.06 -30.06 12.90
C GLY A 449 0.81 -28.94 12.20
N GLY A 450 2.10 -29.17 11.89
CA GLY A 450 2.93 -28.23 11.16
C GLY A 450 2.75 -28.31 9.64
N GLN A 451 3.40 -27.40 8.94
CA GLN A 451 3.39 -27.39 7.48
C GLN A 451 4.77 -27.14 6.90
N THR A 452 5.06 -27.78 5.76
CA THR A 452 6.23 -27.51 4.96
C THR A 452 5.78 -26.85 3.65
N THR A 453 6.40 -25.75 3.25
CA THR A 453 6.08 -25.04 2.01
C THR A 453 7.27 -25.06 1.06
N GLN A 454 7.01 -25.38 -0.21
CA GLN A 454 8.00 -25.39 -1.27
C GLN A 454 7.46 -24.60 -2.49
N PRO A 455 8.21 -23.63 -3.06
CA PRO A 455 7.76 -22.91 -4.23
C PRO A 455 7.78 -23.81 -5.48
N THR A 456 6.79 -23.64 -6.36
CA THR A 456 6.67 -24.33 -7.65
C THR A 456 6.04 -23.41 -8.68
N ASN A 457 6.16 -23.75 -9.97
CA ASN A 457 5.50 -23.02 -11.04
C ASN A 457 4.13 -23.60 -11.37
N VAL A 458 3.19 -22.73 -11.71
CA VAL A 458 1.84 -23.12 -12.13
C VAL A 458 1.28 -22.14 -13.16
N ASN A 459 0.40 -22.64 -14.04
CA ASN A 459 -0.42 -21.85 -14.93
C ASN A 459 -1.88 -21.83 -14.47
N GLY A 460 -2.60 -20.76 -14.82
CA GLY A 460 -4.01 -20.61 -14.51
C GLY A 460 -4.33 -19.42 -13.61
N ASN A 461 -3.32 -18.66 -13.15
CA ASN A 461 -3.51 -17.45 -12.37
C ASN A 461 -3.89 -16.26 -13.27
N TRP A 462 -5.10 -15.74 -13.09
CA TRP A 462 -5.56 -14.56 -13.82
C TRP A 462 -6.56 -13.75 -12.97
N ARG A 463 -6.69 -12.47 -13.28
CA ARG A 463 -7.61 -11.55 -12.59
C ARG A 463 -8.12 -10.46 -13.53
N ILE A 464 -9.43 -10.22 -13.48
CA ILE A 464 -10.11 -9.09 -14.10
C ILE A 464 -10.56 -8.15 -12.99
N ASN A 465 -10.25 -6.85 -13.11
CA ASN A 465 -10.80 -5.82 -12.24
C ASN A 465 -11.52 -4.80 -13.09
N GLY A 466 -12.72 -4.44 -12.71
CA GLY A 466 -13.54 -3.43 -13.34
C GLY A 466 -13.99 -2.39 -12.33
N SER A 467 -14.05 -1.12 -12.74
CA SER A 467 -14.74 -0.09 -11.99
C SER A 467 -15.47 0.86 -12.91
N LEU A 468 -16.70 1.21 -12.56
CA LEU A 468 -17.53 2.16 -13.26
C LEU A 468 -18.02 3.21 -12.26
N THR A 469 -17.80 4.48 -12.54
CA THR A 469 -18.34 5.59 -11.75
C THR A 469 -19.14 6.49 -12.67
N PHE A 470 -20.39 6.68 -12.34
CA PHE A 470 -21.26 7.62 -13.05
C PHE A 470 -21.80 8.64 -12.05
N SER A 471 -21.75 9.92 -12.42
CA SER A 471 -22.26 11.02 -11.63
C SER A 471 -23.17 11.87 -12.49
N THR A 472 -24.37 12.14 -12.01
CA THR A 472 -25.37 12.95 -12.69
C THR A 472 -26.07 13.92 -11.72
N PRO A 473 -25.97 15.24 -11.91
CA PRO A 473 -26.86 16.17 -11.25
C PRO A 473 -28.26 16.04 -11.86
N LEU A 474 -29.27 16.17 -11.03
CA LEU A 474 -30.67 16.32 -11.48
C LEU A 474 -30.97 17.75 -11.91
N SER A 475 -32.20 18.00 -12.40
CA SER A 475 -32.61 19.25 -13.08
C SER A 475 -32.29 20.52 -12.31
N ASN A 476 -32.40 20.55 -11.00
CA ASN A 476 -32.12 21.72 -10.17
C ASN A 476 -30.69 21.84 -9.66
N LYS A 477 -29.76 20.92 -10.06
CA LYS A 477 -28.35 20.85 -9.64
C LYS A 477 -28.10 20.76 -8.11
N LYS A 478 -29.17 20.85 -7.30
CA LYS A 478 -29.08 20.63 -5.85
C LYS A 478 -29.02 19.15 -5.52
N PHE A 479 -29.60 18.31 -6.36
CA PHE A 479 -29.56 16.87 -6.25
C PHE A 479 -28.51 16.29 -7.18
N THR A 480 -27.68 15.39 -6.65
CA THR A 480 -26.70 14.64 -7.44
C THR A 480 -26.83 13.16 -7.10
N VAL A 481 -26.88 12.33 -8.13
CA VAL A 481 -26.84 10.88 -7.99
C VAL A 481 -25.51 10.38 -8.50
N ASN A 482 -24.85 9.52 -7.70
CA ASN A 482 -23.61 8.88 -8.06
C ASN A 482 -23.80 7.37 -7.93
N THR A 483 -23.32 6.62 -8.93
CA THR A 483 -23.19 5.17 -8.84
C THR A 483 -21.72 4.79 -8.91
N HIS A 484 -21.34 3.77 -8.19
CA HIS A 484 -19.98 3.25 -8.21
C HIS A 484 -20.01 1.73 -8.14
N THR A 485 -19.73 1.14 -9.28
CA THR A 485 -19.64 -0.31 -9.46
C THR A 485 -18.19 -0.73 -9.38
N ASN A 486 -17.85 -1.76 -8.59
CA ASN A 486 -16.57 -2.44 -8.62
C ASN A 486 -16.77 -3.93 -8.86
N THR A 487 -15.92 -4.52 -9.67
CA THR A 487 -15.86 -5.96 -9.87
C THR A 487 -14.42 -6.45 -9.79
N ASN A 488 -14.25 -7.60 -9.19
CA ASN A 488 -13.01 -8.36 -9.24
C ASN A 488 -13.38 -9.82 -9.49
N TYR A 489 -12.86 -10.39 -10.55
CA TYR A 489 -13.07 -11.78 -10.89
C TYR A 489 -11.74 -12.41 -11.25
N GLY A 490 -11.40 -13.53 -10.63
CA GLY A 490 -10.12 -14.14 -10.85
C GLY A 490 -10.03 -15.58 -10.38
N ASN A 491 -9.03 -16.26 -10.90
CA ASN A 491 -8.65 -17.61 -10.53
C ASN A 491 -7.24 -17.61 -9.97
N SER A 492 -7.05 -18.28 -8.84
CA SER A 492 -5.76 -18.56 -8.24
C SER A 492 -5.56 -20.07 -8.08
N VAL A 493 -4.33 -20.51 -8.27
CA VAL A 493 -3.96 -21.92 -8.30
C VAL A 493 -2.88 -22.18 -7.28
N GLY A 494 -3.09 -23.17 -6.43
CA GLY A 494 -2.15 -23.69 -5.44
C GLY A 494 -2.04 -25.20 -5.49
N PHE A 495 -1.23 -25.77 -4.59
CA PHE A 495 -1.11 -27.20 -4.39
C PHE A 495 -1.12 -27.51 -2.89
N THR A 496 -1.78 -28.61 -2.55
CA THR A 496 -1.85 -29.13 -1.18
C THR A 496 -1.43 -30.59 -1.17
N VAL A 497 -0.67 -30.99 -0.17
CA VAL A 497 -0.25 -32.37 0.09
C VAL A 497 -0.61 -32.69 1.52
N LEU A 498 -1.31 -33.82 1.76
CA LEU A 498 -1.73 -34.21 3.09
C LEU A 498 -0.57 -34.73 3.96
N ASN A 499 0.28 -35.55 3.36
CA ASN A 499 1.50 -36.06 3.99
C ASN A 499 2.60 -36.26 2.94
N LYS A 500 3.83 -36.56 3.36
CA LYS A 500 4.99 -36.62 2.46
C LYS A 500 4.90 -37.70 1.36
N GLU A 501 4.06 -38.69 1.53
CA GLU A 501 3.90 -39.83 0.63
C GLU A 501 2.77 -39.65 -0.39
N SER A 502 1.93 -38.62 -0.23
CA SER A 502 0.80 -38.33 -1.09
C SER A 502 1.20 -37.42 -2.27
N ASP A 503 0.56 -37.62 -3.41
CA ASP A 503 0.69 -36.72 -4.56
C ASP A 503 0.12 -35.32 -4.26
N ALA A 504 0.74 -34.31 -4.85
CA ALA A 504 0.29 -32.93 -4.72
C ALA A 504 -1.04 -32.72 -5.48
N VAL A 505 -2.10 -32.40 -4.75
CA VAL A 505 -3.41 -32.10 -5.29
C VAL A 505 -3.48 -30.64 -5.72
N LYS A 506 -3.79 -30.40 -6.99
CA LYS A 506 -3.96 -29.05 -7.52
C LYS A 506 -5.25 -28.43 -7.03
N SER A 507 -5.18 -27.29 -6.37
CA SER A 507 -6.30 -26.49 -5.89
C SER A 507 -6.51 -25.27 -6.77
N ASN A 508 -7.72 -25.11 -7.30
CA ASN A 508 -8.16 -23.90 -7.99
C ASN A 508 -9.18 -23.17 -7.13
N THR A 509 -9.02 -21.88 -6.98
CA THR A 509 -9.97 -21.02 -6.28
C THR A 509 -10.41 -19.90 -7.20
N THR A 510 -11.69 -19.90 -7.55
CA THR A 510 -12.32 -18.84 -8.33
C THR A 510 -13.05 -17.89 -7.38
N ASN A 511 -12.69 -16.62 -7.44
CA ASN A 511 -13.25 -15.56 -6.60
C ASN A 511 -13.96 -14.53 -7.46
N LEU A 512 -15.24 -14.26 -7.15
CA LEU A 512 -16.02 -13.16 -7.71
C LEU A 512 -16.37 -12.18 -6.60
N PHE A 513 -16.04 -10.92 -6.81
CA PHE A 513 -16.45 -9.80 -5.99
C PHE A 513 -17.19 -8.79 -6.86
N LEU A 514 -18.40 -8.44 -6.47
CA LEU A 514 -19.22 -7.37 -7.05
C LEU A 514 -19.60 -6.39 -5.95
N SER A 515 -19.44 -5.11 -6.19
CA SER A 515 -19.93 -4.07 -5.28
C SER A 515 -20.61 -2.98 -6.10
N GLU A 516 -21.83 -2.68 -5.72
CA GLU A 516 -22.58 -1.55 -6.25
C GLU A 516 -22.89 -0.58 -5.12
N ARG A 517 -22.52 0.68 -5.29
CA ARG A 517 -22.86 1.77 -4.37
C ARG A 517 -23.66 2.83 -5.10
N LEU A 518 -24.85 3.08 -4.61
CA LEU A 518 -25.70 4.20 -5.01
C LEU A 518 -25.65 5.28 -3.94
N LYS A 519 -25.45 6.52 -4.35
CA LYS A 519 -25.34 7.68 -3.48
C LYS A 519 -26.17 8.82 -4.03
N GLY A 520 -27.16 9.28 -3.27
CA GLY A 520 -27.95 10.46 -3.51
C GLY A 520 -27.51 11.59 -2.58
N SER A 521 -27.22 12.77 -3.09
CA SER A 521 -26.87 13.92 -2.27
C SER A 521 -27.73 15.13 -2.64
N TYR A 522 -28.23 15.82 -1.62
CA TYR A 522 -28.92 17.11 -1.73
C TYR A 522 -28.08 18.18 -1.05
N ARG A 523 -27.87 19.30 -1.72
CA ARG A 523 -27.08 20.42 -1.19
C ARG A 523 -27.84 21.74 -1.30
N SER A 524 -27.94 22.43 -0.17
CA SER A 524 -28.46 23.78 -0.08
C SER A 524 -27.66 24.56 0.97
N ASP A 525 -27.97 25.84 1.13
CA ASP A 525 -27.33 26.69 2.14
C ASP A 525 -27.63 26.21 3.57
N LEU A 526 -28.83 25.66 3.79
CA LEU A 526 -29.31 25.23 5.10
C LEU A 526 -28.90 23.79 5.40
N ILE A 527 -29.01 22.88 4.43
CA ILE A 527 -28.80 21.44 4.64
C ILE A 527 -27.99 20.83 3.51
N ASP A 528 -26.95 20.05 3.88
CA ASP A 528 -26.32 19.07 3.02
C ASP A 528 -26.75 17.69 3.53
N PHE A 529 -27.44 16.94 2.69
CA PHE A 529 -27.95 15.61 3.03
C PHE A 529 -27.48 14.58 2.00
N GLU A 530 -27.07 13.43 2.50
CA GLU A 530 -26.57 12.34 1.69
C GLU A 530 -27.14 11.02 2.17
N LEU A 531 -27.67 10.25 1.22
CA LEU A 531 -28.05 8.85 1.41
C LEU A 531 -27.16 7.98 0.54
N SER A 532 -26.70 6.87 1.08
CA SER A 532 -25.94 5.85 0.35
C SER A 532 -26.43 4.45 0.68
N ALA A 533 -26.49 3.62 -0.35
CA ALA A 533 -26.72 2.19 -0.22
C ALA A 533 -25.60 1.47 -0.98
N GLU A 534 -24.98 0.48 -0.37
CA GLU A 534 -23.96 -0.34 -0.99
C GLU A 534 -24.27 -1.81 -0.75
N VAL A 535 -24.20 -2.61 -1.81
CA VAL A 535 -24.27 -4.05 -1.77
C VAL A 535 -22.94 -4.61 -2.24
N ARG A 536 -22.34 -5.48 -1.45
CA ARG A 536 -21.12 -6.22 -1.80
C ARG A 536 -21.44 -7.71 -1.80
N TYR A 537 -21.31 -8.30 -2.95
CA TYR A 537 -21.47 -9.75 -3.16
C TYR A 537 -20.09 -10.36 -3.35
N ARG A 538 -19.83 -11.45 -2.63
CA ARG A 538 -18.64 -12.28 -2.82
C ARG A 538 -19.06 -13.72 -3.00
N LYS A 539 -18.42 -14.36 -3.99
CA LYS A 539 -18.57 -15.79 -4.24
C LYS A 539 -17.17 -16.37 -4.41
N SER A 540 -16.91 -17.43 -3.65
CA SER A 540 -15.66 -18.19 -3.75
C SER A 540 -15.98 -19.66 -3.97
N GLU A 541 -15.32 -20.26 -4.96
CA GLU A 541 -15.49 -21.68 -5.32
C GLU A 541 -14.10 -22.34 -5.29
N HIS A 542 -14.00 -23.45 -4.57
CA HIS A 542 -12.79 -24.26 -4.43
C HIS A 542 -12.92 -25.58 -5.17
N SER A 543 -11.85 -26.04 -5.81
CA SER A 543 -11.88 -27.34 -6.50
C SER A 543 -11.73 -28.53 -5.55
N ILE A 544 -11.09 -28.36 -4.39
CA ILE A 544 -10.88 -29.43 -3.40
C ILE A 544 -12.13 -29.62 -2.53
N LYS A 545 -12.74 -28.52 -2.06
CA LYS A 545 -13.97 -28.56 -1.25
C LYS A 545 -15.13 -27.92 -1.99
N LYS A 546 -15.81 -28.69 -2.85
CA LYS A 546 -16.96 -28.21 -3.62
C LYS A 546 -18.16 -27.81 -2.76
N GLU A 547 -18.33 -28.43 -1.60
CA GLU A 547 -19.40 -28.13 -0.63
C GLU A 547 -19.20 -26.77 0.06
N ASN A 548 -18.00 -26.23 0.07
CA ASN A 548 -17.67 -24.92 0.65
C ASN A 548 -17.82 -23.76 -0.36
N ARG A 549 -18.72 -23.90 -1.34
CA ARG A 549 -19.17 -22.77 -2.13
C ARG A 549 -19.79 -21.75 -1.19
N ARG A 550 -19.07 -20.64 -0.95
CA ARG A 550 -19.56 -19.60 -0.04
C ARG A 550 -19.93 -18.36 -0.81
N GLU A 551 -21.16 -17.96 -0.58
CA GLU A 551 -21.71 -16.70 -1.07
C GLU A 551 -21.96 -15.79 0.13
N THR A 552 -21.42 -14.58 0.10
CA THR A 552 -21.60 -13.60 1.17
C THR A 552 -22.09 -12.28 0.62
N PHE A 553 -22.96 -11.63 1.40
CA PHE A 553 -23.50 -10.32 1.11
C PHE A 553 -23.18 -9.36 2.27
N ASP A 554 -22.61 -8.21 1.95
CA ASP A 554 -22.55 -7.08 2.87
C ASP A 554 -23.46 -5.98 2.33
N TYR A 555 -24.47 -5.62 3.08
CA TYR A 555 -25.31 -4.46 2.81
C TYR A 555 -24.83 -3.32 3.70
N THR A 556 -24.64 -2.14 3.15
CA THR A 556 -24.29 -0.95 3.92
C THR A 556 -25.21 0.19 3.55
N PHE A 557 -25.94 0.71 4.53
CA PHE A 557 -26.80 1.86 4.38
C PHE A 557 -26.20 3.02 5.18
N GLY A 558 -25.95 4.12 4.50
CA GLY A 558 -25.33 5.30 5.10
C GLY A 558 -26.18 6.52 4.95
N THR A 559 -26.27 7.30 6.01
CA THR A 559 -26.90 8.63 6.00
C THR A 559 -25.90 9.65 6.57
N GLU A 560 -25.70 10.75 5.88
CA GLU A 560 -24.96 11.90 6.38
C GLU A 560 -25.82 13.14 6.26
N ALA A 561 -25.97 13.88 7.34
CA ALA A 561 -26.71 15.13 7.39
C ALA A 561 -25.84 16.22 8.00
N ASN A 562 -25.77 17.38 7.35
CA ASN A 562 -25.12 18.57 7.83
C ASN A 562 -26.11 19.72 7.80
N LEU A 563 -26.48 20.24 8.97
CA LEU A 563 -27.41 21.36 9.12
C LEU A 563 -26.62 22.63 9.46
N ASN A 564 -26.76 23.67 8.65
CA ASN A 564 -26.20 24.99 8.88
C ASN A 564 -27.30 25.88 9.47
N LEU A 565 -27.32 26.02 10.78
CA LEU A 565 -28.32 26.76 11.52
C LEU A 565 -27.94 28.26 11.64
N PRO A 566 -28.90 29.15 11.99
CA PRO A 566 -28.61 30.52 12.39
C PRO A 566 -27.51 30.57 13.48
N TRP A 567 -26.91 31.75 13.69
CA TRP A 567 -25.82 32.00 14.65
C TRP A 567 -24.56 31.20 14.42
N ASP A 568 -24.33 30.73 13.15
CA ASP A 568 -23.13 29.95 12.78
C ASP A 568 -22.99 28.62 13.53
N ILE A 569 -24.10 28.01 13.89
CA ILE A 569 -24.15 26.66 14.44
C ILE A 569 -24.25 25.67 13.30
N LYS A 570 -23.42 24.64 13.35
CA LYS A 570 -23.49 23.49 12.43
C LYS A 570 -23.66 22.20 13.22
N ILE A 571 -24.67 21.43 12.87
CA ILE A 571 -24.89 20.07 13.37
C ILE A 571 -24.55 19.10 12.24
N SER A 572 -23.78 18.08 12.54
CA SER A 572 -23.44 17.01 11.60
C SER A 572 -23.70 15.66 12.24
N SER A 573 -24.33 14.76 11.52
CA SER A 573 -24.57 13.39 11.97
C SER A 573 -24.31 12.44 10.81
N ASN A 574 -23.65 11.31 11.08
CA ASN A 574 -23.55 10.23 10.13
C ASN A 574 -23.88 8.91 10.81
N ILE A 575 -24.69 8.11 10.10
CA ILE A 575 -25.11 6.77 10.53
C ILE A 575 -24.75 5.81 9.40
N ASN A 576 -24.07 4.73 9.73
CA ASN A 576 -23.73 3.66 8.81
C ASN A 576 -24.16 2.32 9.41
N CYS A 577 -25.20 1.73 8.82
CA CYS A 577 -25.67 0.40 9.18
C CYS A 577 -25.07 -0.62 8.21
N ARG A 578 -24.36 -1.61 8.72
CA ARG A 578 -23.78 -2.71 7.95
C ARG A 578 -24.37 -4.04 8.39
N LEU A 579 -24.89 -4.77 7.42
CA LEU A 579 -25.47 -6.10 7.59
C LEU A 579 -24.61 -7.10 6.83
N LYS A 580 -24.06 -8.07 7.52
CA LYS A 580 -23.30 -9.18 6.93
C LYS A 580 -24.15 -10.42 6.89
N ARG A 581 -24.18 -11.12 5.74
CA ARG A 581 -24.96 -12.34 5.52
C ARG A 581 -24.15 -13.38 4.77
N GLY A 582 -24.39 -14.67 5.07
CA GLY A 582 -23.70 -15.78 4.43
C GLY A 582 -22.32 -16.12 4.99
N TYR A 583 -21.92 -15.49 6.09
CA TYR A 583 -20.63 -15.79 6.76
C TYR A 583 -20.74 -17.01 7.68
N GLY A 584 -21.98 -17.38 8.06
CA GLY A 584 -22.29 -18.53 8.91
C GLY A 584 -22.21 -18.25 10.41
N GLY A 585 -23.24 -18.64 11.14
CA GLY A 585 -23.32 -18.56 12.59
C GLY A 585 -23.11 -17.15 13.15
N LYS A 586 -22.21 -17.02 14.14
CA LYS A 586 -21.91 -15.76 14.83
C LYS A 586 -21.28 -14.68 13.96
N ASN A 587 -20.84 -15.04 12.72
CA ASN A 587 -20.20 -14.10 11.80
C ASN A 587 -21.18 -13.32 10.92
N ASP A 588 -22.48 -13.72 10.92
CA ASP A 588 -23.56 -12.93 10.36
C ASP A 588 -23.92 -11.83 11.36
N THR A 589 -23.48 -10.60 11.10
CA THR A 589 -23.60 -9.50 12.06
C THR A 589 -24.39 -8.33 11.50
N ASN A 590 -25.08 -7.62 12.40
CA ASN A 590 -25.67 -6.32 12.14
C ASN A 590 -24.91 -5.31 12.99
N ARG A 591 -24.53 -4.20 12.39
CA ARG A 591 -23.73 -3.19 13.07
C ARG A 591 -24.13 -1.80 12.60
N THR A 592 -24.35 -0.89 13.53
CA THR A 592 -24.70 0.49 13.25
C THR A 592 -23.70 1.42 13.91
N LEU A 593 -22.85 2.06 13.12
CA LEU A 593 -21.95 3.10 13.59
C LEU A 593 -22.64 4.45 13.48
N TRP A 594 -22.88 5.09 14.60
CA TRP A 594 -23.47 6.42 14.66
C TRP A 594 -22.51 7.43 15.28
N ASN A 595 -22.21 8.50 14.52
CA ASN A 595 -21.40 9.61 14.97
C ASN A 595 -22.19 10.92 14.88
N ALA A 596 -22.03 11.80 15.83
CA ALA A 596 -22.65 13.11 15.83
C ALA A 596 -21.66 14.20 16.22
N GLN A 597 -21.88 15.38 15.71
CA GLN A 597 -21.05 16.54 15.96
C GLN A 597 -21.86 17.81 15.97
N ILE A 598 -21.61 18.69 16.93
CA ILE A 598 -22.10 20.05 16.95
C ILE A 598 -20.92 21.02 16.96
N SER A 599 -21.02 22.10 16.18
CA SER A 599 -19.98 23.12 16.17
C SER A 599 -20.58 24.51 16.06
N LYS A 600 -19.93 25.49 16.70
CA LYS A 600 -20.28 26.91 16.60
C LYS A 600 -19.07 27.72 16.20
N SER A 601 -19.23 28.51 15.15
CA SER A 601 -18.20 29.45 14.71
C SER A 601 -18.47 30.85 15.23
N PHE A 602 -17.43 31.54 15.65
CA PHE A 602 -17.48 32.88 16.21
C PHE A 602 -16.28 33.71 15.76
N LEU A 603 -16.20 34.94 16.18
CA LEU A 603 -15.29 35.99 15.75
C LEU A 603 -15.57 36.47 14.30
N LYS A 604 -15.10 37.66 13.97
CA LYS A 604 -15.24 38.25 12.63
C LYS A 604 -14.67 37.28 11.56
N LYS A 605 -15.45 37.01 10.52
CA LYS A 605 -15.16 36.06 9.43
C LYS A 605 -15.09 34.58 9.89
N LYS A 606 -15.79 34.23 10.97
CA LYS A 606 -15.88 32.85 11.48
C LYS A 606 -14.50 32.23 11.74
N LYS A 607 -13.60 33.00 12.36
CA LYS A 607 -12.21 32.61 12.54
C LYS A 607 -12.02 31.55 13.63
N ALA A 608 -12.84 31.53 14.64
CA ALA A 608 -12.78 30.54 15.71
C ALA A 608 -14.01 29.63 15.65
N THR A 609 -13.82 28.37 15.98
CA THR A 609 -14.87 27.34 16.01
C THR A 609 -14.64 26.45 17.22
N VAL A 610 -15.68 26.25 18.01
CA VAL A 610 -15.74 25.17 19.02
C VAL A 610 -16.57 24.03 18.45
N ARG A 611 -16.17 22.80 18.74
CA ARG A 611 -16.80 21.59 18.22
C ARG A 611 -16.82 20.53 19.30
N PHE A 612 -17.96 19.85 19.44
CA PHE A 612 -18.11 18.64 20.21
C PHE A 612 -18.41 17.49 19.26
N HIS A 613 -17.72 16.39 19.42
CA HIS A 613 -17.84 15.20 18.59
C HIS A 613 -18.06 13.99 19.46
N LEU A 614 -19.08 13.19 19.13
CA LEU A 614 -19.39 11.90 19.69
C LEU A 614 -19.14 10.85 18.63
N TYR A 615 -18.33 9.87 18.93
CA TYR A 615 -17.99 8.77 18.05
C TYR A 615 -18.56 7.47 18.60
N ASP A 616 -19.15 6.64 17.71
CA ASP A 616 -19.71 5.33 18.00
C ASP A 616 -20.72 5.35 19.19
N ILE A 617 -21.74 6.20 19.06
CA ILE A 617 -22.75 6.43 20.11
C ILE A 617 -23.44 5.13 20.54
N LEU A 618 -23.59 4.18 19.62
CA LEU A 618 -24.26 2.88 19.87
C LEU A 618 -23.32 1.80 20.43
N ARG A 619 -22.01 2.06 20.48
CA ARG A 619 -20.98 1.11 20.94
C ARG A 619 -20.91 -0.18 20.14
N GLU A 620 -21.19 -0.10 18.84
CA GLU A 620 -21.21 -1.26 17.95
C GLU A 620 -19.98 -1.36 17.03
N ASN A 621 -18.92 -0.55 17.30
CA ASN A 621 -17.72 -0.58 16.48
C ASN A 621 -16.85 -1.81 16.77
N GLU A 622 -16.85 -2.78 15.90
CA GLU A 622 -16.01 -3.97 15.93
C GLU A 622 -15.29 -4.13 14.59
N SER A 623 -14.13 -4.75 14.58
CA SER A 623 -13.44 -5.14 13.35
C SER A 623 -13.43 -6.63 13.18
N SER A 624 -14.22 -7.14 12.25
CA SER A 624 -14.18 -8.54 11.83
C SER A 624 -14.09 -8.63 10.31
N GLU A 625 -13.18 -9.46 9.82
CA GLU A 625 -12.91 -9.65 8.39
C GLU A 625 -12.78 -11.14 8.07
N ARG A 626 -13.31 -11.57 6.93
CA ARG A 626 -13.07 -12.90 6.36
C ARG A 626 -12.27 -12.79 5.08
N SER A 627 -11.22 -13.59 4.97
CA SER A 627 -10.43 -13.78 3.76
C SER A 627 -10.45 -15.25 3.34
N ILE A 628 -10.45 -15.48 2.02
CA ILE A 628 -10.49 -16.80 1.41
C ILE A 628 -9.33 -16.89 0.42
N SER A 629 -8.51 -17.92 0.60
CA SER A 629 -7.35 -18.21 -0.25
C SER A 629 -7.52 -19.55 -0.96
N GLU A 630 -6.50 -19.99 -1.68
CA GLU A 630 -6.49 -21.25 -2.42
C GLU A 630 -6.67 -22.47 -1.52
N ASN A 631 -6.20 -22.38 -0.26
CA ASN A 631 -6.12 -23.51 0.65
C ASN A 631 -6.75 -23.23 2.02
N SER A 632 -7.32 -22.03 2.24
CA SER A 632 -7.83 -21.69 3.58
C SER A 632 -8.91 -20.63 3.60
N ILE A 633 -9.69 -20.63 4.66
CA ILE A 633 -10.59 -19.54 5.08
C ILE A 633 -10.06 -19.00 6.40
N THR A 634 -9.92 -17.69 6.49
CA THR A 634 -9.46 -17.02 7.71
C THR A 634 -10.46 -15.96 8.15
N ASP A 635 -10.92 -16.07 9.38
CA ASP A 635 -11.67 -15.05 10.09
C ASP A 635 -10.73 -14.31 11.04
N ARG A 636 -10.78 -13.01 11.02
CA ARG A 636 -9.94 -12.15 11.85
C ARG A 636 -10.78 -11.11 12.57
N GLU A 637 -10.56 -10.99 13.87
CA GLU A 637 -11.01 -9.88 14.71
C GLU A 637 -9.79 -9.06 15.16
N SER A 638 -9.94 -7.77 15.32
CA SER A 638 -8.85 -6.92 15.78
C SER A 638 -9.35 -5.74 16.61
N SER A 639 -8.42 -5.11 17.33
CA SER A 639 -8.70 -3.93 18.14
C SER A 639 -9.35 -2.82 17.30
N THR A 640 -10.35 -2.18 17.88
CA THR A 640 -11.06 -1.00 17.36
C THR A 640 -11.14 0.07 18.44
N SER A 641 -11.26 1.33 18.00
CA SER A 641 -11.53 2.42 18.96
C SER A 641 -12.90 2.25 19.57
N ASN A 642 -12.97 2.37 20.89
CA ASN A 642 -14.22 2.37 21.65
C ASN A 642 -15.00 3.69 21.44
N VAL A 643 -16.19 3.78 22.02
CA VAL A 643 -16.95 5.03 22.07
C VAL A 643 -16.15 6.11 22.77
N TYR A 644 -16.07 7.27 22.15
CA TYR A 644 -15.43 8.43 22.76
C TYR A 644 -16.15 9.73 22.39
N PHE A 645 -16.00 10.73 23.26
CA PHE A 645 -16.36 12.10 22.95
C PHE A 645 -15.11 12.99 22.96
N MET A 646 -15.14 14.03 22.14
CA MET A 646 -14.04 15.00 22.08
C MET A 646 -14.58 16.42 21.93
N ALA A 647 -13.97 17.35 22.67
CA ALA A 647 -14.15 18.78 22.49
C ALA A 647 -12.96 19.36 21.72
N TYR A 648 -13.25 20.22 20.74
CA TYR A 648 -12.24 20.84 19.88
C TYR A 648 -12.38 22.35 19.90
N ILE A 649 -11.24 23.01 19.81
CA ILE A 649 -11.15 24.44 19.50
C ILE A 649 -10.34 24.58 18.21
N ALA A 650 -10.87 25.28 17.23
CA ALA A 650 -10.19 25.55 15.97
C ALA A 650 -10.09 27.05 15.72
N TYR A 651 -8.94 27.49 15.20
CA TYR A 651 -8.71 28.88 14.81
C TYR A 651 -8.15 28.97 13.41
N ARG A 652 -8.77 29.82 12.57
CA ARG A 652 -8.35 30.04 11.18
C ARG A 652 -7.93 31.50 10.99
N PHE A 653 -6.79 31.72 10.39
CA PHE A 653 -6.31 33.05 10.05
C PHE A 653 -5.95 33.18 8.58
N ASN A 654 -6.10 34.40 8.05
CA ASN A 654 -5.75 34.74 6.69
C ASN A 654 -5.38 36.23 6.64
N THR A 655 -4.14 36.51 6.22
CA THR A 655 -3.59 37.87 6.13
C THR A 655 -3.45 38.35 4.67
N PHE A 656 -3.99 37.62 3.70
CA PHE A 656 -4.01 38.09 2.31
C PHE A 656 -4.85 39.38 2.23
N GLY A 657 -4.22 40.51 1.88
CA GLY A 657 -4.87 41.80 1.83
C GLY A 657 -6.01 41.83 0.83
N GLN A 658 -7.21 42.11 1.31
CA GLN A 658 -8.27 42.64 0.47
C GLN A 658 -7.83 44.03 0.01
N LYS A 659 -7.82 44.32 -1.30
CA LYS A 659 -7.69 45.68 -1.79
C LYS A 659 -8.83 46.48 -1.17
N ARG A 660 -8.51 47.41 -0.25
CA ARG A 660 -9.42 48.50 0.06
C ARG A 660 -9.73 49.22 -1.28
N LYS A 661 -10.99 49.18 -1.74
CA LYS A 661 -11.49 50.12 -2.72
C LYS A 661 -11.25 51.52 -2.12
N ARG A 662 -10.27 52.24 -2.63
CA ARG A 662 -10.24 53.69 -2.42
C ARG A 662 -11.52 54.22 -3.05
N GLN A 663 -12.46 54.62 -2.23
CA GLN A 663 -13.48 55.56 -2.65
C GLN A 663 -12.73 56.82 -3.07
N SER A 664 -12.77 57.13 -4.35
CA SER A 664 -12.41 58.46 -4.82
C SER A 664 -13.49 59.40 -4.32
N VAL A 665 -13.15 60.23 -3.33
CA VAL A 665 -13.94 61.45 -3.03
C VAL A 665 -13.66 62.35 -4.21
N GLN A 666 -14.64 62.54 -5.07
CA GLN A 666 -14.68 63.65 -6.00
C GLN A 666 -15.14 64.89 -5.18
N ASN A 667 -14.24 65.87 -5.11
CA ASN A 667 -14.62 67.26 -4.88
C ASN A 667 -15.00 67.89 -6.20
#